data_5d4a081bfed5915cf1112cb2e4591737
#
_entry.id   5d4a081bfed5915cf1112cb2e4591737
#
_cell.length_a   1.000
_cell.length_b   1.000
_cell.length_c   1.000
_cell.angle_alpha   90.00
_cell.angle_beta   90.00
_cell.angle_gamma   90.00
#
_symmetry.space_group_name_H-M   'P 1'
#
loop_
_entity.id
_entity.type
_entity.pdbx_description
1 polymer ?
#
loop_
_entity_poly.entity_id
_entity_poly.type
_entity_poly.pdbx_seq_one_letter_code
_entity_poly.pdbx_strand_id
1 'polypeptide(L)'
;MKIIKRSGAENTFDKEKIENAVAKANITVEEKDRLSEGEIGEIAQNIEDKCSEMNRAMDVETIQDWVEADIMRHGKYTVAKHYITYRYERSIVRQANTTDKQILSLLNFENEEVKQENSNKNPTVNSVQRDYMAGEVSKDITRRFLLPDDIVEAHEKGLIHFHDADYFAQHMHNCCLVNLEDMLQNGTVISEVMIEKPHSFSTACNIATQSIAQIASSQYGGQSITLSHLAPFVQISRDKYRREVKKEFAELNIPADGDTINKVAEMRVKAEIVQGVQMIQYQVITLMTTNGQAPFVTVFMYLDEVPEGQTRDDLAAIIEEMLRQRIQGVKNEKGVYITPAFPKLIYVLEEDNIREGSKYWELTKLAAKCTAKRMVPDYISEKKMKELKVDKNGNGQCYPCMGCRSFLTTYLDENGKPKYYGRFNQGVVTINLVDVACSSYKDMDKFWKIFDERLELCRRALMLRHERLKGTPSDVAPILWQNGALARLKKGETIDKLLFGGYSTISLGYAGLCECVRYMTGKSHTDPSATPFALEVMQHLNDACAKWRAETNIDFSLYGTPLESTTYKFARCLQKRFGVIEGVTDRNYITNSYHIHVTENIDAFDKLTFESQFQALSPGGAISYVEVPNMQNNIEAVLAVMQHIYDNIMYAELNTKSDYCQKCGFDGEIKIVEDDGKLVWECPNCGNRDQNTLNVARRTCGYIGTQFWNQGRTQEIKERVLHL
;
A
#
# COMPACT_ATOMS: atom_id res chain seq x y z
N MET A 1 19.56 5.92 39.42
CA MET A 1 18.38 5.24 38.88
C MET A 1 17.92 5.98 37.64
N LYS A 2 17.55 5.27 36.59
CA LYS A 2 17.13 5.83 35.29
C LYS A 2 15.63 5.61 35.08
N ILE A 3 14.99 6.55 34.42
CA ILE A 3 13.59 6.47 33.97
C ILE A 3 13.52 6.67 32.46
N ILE A 4 12.52 6.10 31.85
CA ILE A 4 12.23 6.29 30.42
C ILE A 4 11.14 7.36 30.31
N LYS A 5 11.50 8.50 29.69
CA LYS A 5 10.51 9.54 29.36
C LYS A 5 9.55 9.04 28.27
N ARG A 6 8.40 9.70 28.12
CA ARG A 6 7.44 9.46 27.03
C ARG A 6 8.06 9.55 25.64
N SER A 7 9.12 10.35 25.48
CA SER A 7 9.90 10.46 24.24
C SER A 7 10.82 9.25 23.96
N GLY A 8 10.86 8.27 24.87
CA GLY A 8 11.80 7.15 24.81
C GLY A 8 13.20 7.47 25.34
N ALA A 9 13.50 8.73 25.65
CA ALA A 9 14.80 9.11 26.17
C ALA A 9 14.96 8.70 27.65
N GLU A 10 16.12 8.12 27.99
CA GLU A 10 16.48 7.85 29.38
C GLU A 10 16.89 9.14 30.12
N ASN A 11 16.40 9.30 31.32
CA ASN A 11 16.76 10.39 32.23
C ASN A 11 17.00 9.87 33.65
N THR A 12 17.67 10.66 34.47
CA THR A 12 17.80 10.36 35.89
C THR A 12 16.45 10.58 36.59
N PHE A 13 16.09 9.66 37.49
CA PHE A 13 14.93 9.83 38.37
C PHE A 13 15.10 11.08 39.24
N ASP A 14 14.02 11.81 39.43
CA ASP A 14 14.01 13.07 40.16
C ASP A 14 12.76 13.09 41.06
N LYS A 15 12.99 12.87 42.34
CA LYS A 15 11.96 12.78 43.38
C LYS A 15 11.19 14.10 43.54
N GLU A 16 11.87 15.24 43.43
CA GLU A 16 11.26 16.55 43.55
C GLU A 16 10.15 16.81 42.53
N LYS A 17 10.24 16.19 41.36
CA LYS A 17 9.18 16.26 40.33
C LYS A 17 7.89 15.57 40.76
N ILE A 18 7.99 14.49 41.55
CA ILE A 18 6.81 13.79 42.09
C ILE A 18 6.20 14.67 43.19
N GLU A 19 7.01 15.16 44.13
CA GLU A 19 6.57 16.06 45.21
C GLU A 19 5.84 17.27 44.64
N ASN A 20 6.43 17.93 43.64
CA ASN A 20 5.85 19.08 42.97
C ASN A 20 4.54 18.77 42.23
N ALA A 21 4.43 17.60 41.64
CA ALA A 21 3.23 17.21 40.91
C ALA A 21 2.05 16.90 41.86
N VAL A 22 2.34 16.21 42.97
CA VAL A 22 1.35 15.92 44.01
C VAL A 22 0.95 17.21 44.73
N ALA A 23 1.89 18.08 45.10
CA ALA A 23 1.62 19.36 45.73
C ALA A 23 0.69 20.25 44.88
N LYS A 24 0.89 20.30 43.57
CA LYS A 24 0.00 21.04 42.65
C LYS A 24 -1.43 20.51 42.63
N ALA A 25 -1.65 19.22 42.69
CA ALA A 25 -2.98 18.65 42.83
C ALA A 25 -3.56 18.92 44.22
N ASN A 26 -2.74 18.87 45.25
CA ASN A 26 -3.11 19.04 46.64
C ASN A 26 -3.66 20.46 46.96
N ILE A 27 -3.06 21.52 46.40
CA ILE A 27 -3.53 22.90 46.63
C ILE A 27 -4.87 23.21 46.00
N THR A 28 -5.33 22.41 45.03
CA THR A 28 -6.64 22.60 44.36
C THR A 28 -7.81 22.01 45.15
N VAL A 29 -7.54 21.33 46.28
CA VAL A 29 -8.54 20.67 47.14
C VAL A 29 -8.78 21.47 48.39
N GLU A 30 -9.96 21.33 49.02
CA GLU A 30 -10.28 21.96 50.31
C GLU A 30 -9.27 21.52 51.39
N GLU A 31 -8.90 22.44 52.27
CA GLU A 31 -7.83 22.27 53.27
C GLU A 31 -7.97 21.03 54.15
N LYS A 32 -9.20 20.66 54.51
CA LYS A 32 -9.50 19.44 55.28
C LYS A 32 -9.17 18.12 54.56
N ASP A 33 -9.17 18.13 53.24
CA ASP A 33 -8.94 16.96 52.41
C ASP A 33 -7.50 16.89 51.86
N ARG A 34 -6.66 17.88 52.18
CA ARG A 34 -5.27 17.94 51.70
C ARG A 34 -4.38 16.89 52.36
N LEU A 35 -3.34 16.52 51.64
CA LEU A 35 -2.16 15.85 52.15
C LEU A 35 -1.30 16.88 52.92
N SER A 36 -0.67 16.46 54.01
CA SER A 36 0.40 17.23 54.66
C SER A 36 1.69 17.16 53.85
N GLU A 37 2.62 18.04 54.10
CA GLU A 37 3.96 18.02 53.47
C GLU A 37 4.71 16.70 53.76
N GLY A 38 4.52 16.14 54.97
CA GLY A 38 5.09 14.84 55.33
C GLY A 38 4.55 13.69 54.49
N GLU A 39 3.22 13.65 54.30
CA GLU A 39 2.57 12.63 53.47
C GLU A 39 2.99 12.74 51.99
N ILE A 40 3.17 13.96 51.46
CA ILE A 40 3.68 14.17 50.09
C ILE A 40 5.11 13.63 49.95
N GLY A 41 5.97 13.91 50.95
CA GLY A 41 7.33 13.40 50.98
C GLY A 41 7.39 11.87 51.09
N GLU A 42 6.48 11.27 51.88
CA GLU A 42 6.36 9.81 52.03
C GLU A 42 5.92 9.14 50.71
N ILE A 43 4.94 9.71 50.03
CA ILE A 43 4.52 9.22 48.70
C ILE A 43 5.69 9.25 47.71
N ALA A 44 6.41 10.35 47.64
CA ALA A 44 7.56 10.47 46.74
C ALA A 44 8.69 9.50 47.08
N GLN A 45 8.93 9.23 48.38
CA GLN A 45 9.91 8.27 48.85
C GLN A 45 9.49 6.82 48.49
N ASN A 46 8.24 6.44 48.71
CA ASN A 46 7.71 5.14 48.37
C ASN A 46 7.87 4.84 46.87
N ILE A 47 7.71 5.85 46.03
CA ILE A 47 7.90 5.70 44.58
C ILE A 47 9.37 5.54 44.22
N GLU A 48 10.25 6.29 44.87
CA GLU A 48 11.72 6.18 44.70
C GLU A 48 12.19 4.77 45.08
N ASP A 49 11.73 4.27 46.24
CA ASP A 49 12.07 2.93 46.72
C ASP A 49 11.60 1.84 45.78
N LYS A 50 10.35 1.90 45.32
CA LYS A 50 9.84 0.99 44.28
C LYS A 50 10.64 1.03 42.99
N CYS A 51 10.98 2.21 42.52
CA CYS A 51 11.81 2.34 41.32
C CYS A 51 13.21 1.76 41.54
N SER A 52 13.76 1.85 42.77
CA SER A 52 15.07 1.33 43.13
C SER A 52 15.10 -0.20 43.22
N GLU A 53 13.99 -0.81 43.63
CA GLU A 53 13.84 -2.28 43.67
C GLU A 53 13.77 -2.91 42.28
N MET A 54 13.40 -2.10 41.27
CA MET A 54 13.30 -2.59 39.88
C MET A 54 14.67 -2.51 39.21
N ASN A 55 15.21 -3.64 38.80
CA ASN A 55 16.50 -3.77 38.09
C ASN A 55 16.43 -3.26 36.63
N ARG A 56 15.56 -2.30 36.32
CA ARG A 56 15.40 -1.71 34.99
C ARG A 56 14.93 -0.27 35.08
N ALA A 57 15.14 0.49 34.01
CA ALA A 57 14.54 1.82 33.87
C ALA A 57 13.01 1.70 33.76
N MET A 58 12.29 2.46 34.57
CA MET A 58 10.83 2.47 34.57
C MET A 58 10.29 3.60 33.70
N ASP A 59 9.19 3.33 32.99
CA ASP A 59 8.53 4.36 32.21
C ASP A 59 7.73 5.33 33.11
N VAL A 60 7.61 6.55 32.63
CA VAL A 60 7.00 7.64 33.42
C VAL A 60 5.51 7.44 33.66
N GLU A 61 4.79 6.67 32.81
CA GLU A 61 3.37 6.40 33.01
C GLU A 61 3.17 5.42 34.17
N THR A 62 3.95 4.32 34.21
CA THR A 62 3.94 3.38 35.32
C THR A 62 4.26 4.09 36.67
N ILE A 63 5.21 5.02 36.67
CA ILE A 63 5.53 5.82 37.86
C ILE A 63 4.31 6.64 38.28
N GLN A 64 3.62 7.27 37.34
CA GLN A 64 2.43 8.07 37.65
C GLN A 64 1.26 7.23 38.17
N ASP A 65 1.06 6.02 37.62
CA ASP A 65 0.05 5.07 38.13
C ASP A 65 0.35 4.67 39.58
N TRP A 66 1.62 4.50 39.94
CA TRP A 66 2.02 4.24 41.31
C TRP A 66 1.78 5.44 42.25
N VAL A 67 2.01 6.66 41.78
CA VAL A 67 1.70 7.89 42.51
C VAL A 67 0.20 7.97 42.81
N GLU A 68 -0.66 7.74 41.82
CA GLU A 68 -2.11 7.72 41.98
C GLU A 68 -2.56 6.70 43.04
N ALA A 69 -2.04 5.48 42.92
CA ALA A 69 -2.35 4.42 43.87
C ALA A 69 -1.88 4.73 45.28
N ASP A 70 -0.76 5.40 45.43
CA ASP A 70 -0.21 5.76 46.77
C ASP A 70 -0.98 6.91 47.40
N ILE A 71 -1.41 7.92 46.66
CA ILE A 71 -2.33 8.98 47.12
C ILE A 71 -3.64 8.35 47.62
N MET A 72 -4.18 7.36 46.91
CA MET A 72 -5.40 6.64 47.32
C MET A 72 -5.19 5.83 48.59
N ARG A 73 -4.01 5.21 48.81
CA ARG A 73 -3.67 4.48 50.03
C ARG A 73 -3.65 5.39 51.31
N HIS A 74 -3.28 6.65 51.12
CA HIS A 74 -3.38 7.63 52.18
C HIS A 74 -4.81 8.11 52.45
N GLY A 75 -5.82 7.52 51.78
CA GLY A 75 -7.25 7.85 51.94
C GLY A 75 -7.65 9.21 51.36
N LYS A 76 -6.79 9.84 50.59
CA LYS A 76 -7.00 11.20 50.03
C LYS A 76 -7.61 11.12 48.61
N TYR A 77 -8.77 10.52 48.50
CA TYR A 77 -9.45 10.28 47.23
C TYR A 77 -9.73 11.53 46.43
N THR A 78 -10.01 12.67 47.10
CA THR A 78 -10.25 13.95 46.42
C THR A 78 -8.96 14.45 45.73
N VAL A 79 -7.82 14.35 46.43
CA VAL A 79 -6.50 14.70 45.86
C VAL A 79 -6.15 13.77 44.72
N ALA A 80 -6.38 12.45 44.86
CA ALA A 80 -6.17 11.49 43.79
C ALA A 80 -7.01 11.82 42.56
N LYS A 81 -8.30 12.14 42.74
CA LYS A 81 -9.19 12.55 41.65
C LYS A 81 -8.67 13.79 40.92
N HIS A 82 -8.22 14.82 41.64
CA HIS A 82 -7.66 16.02 41.04
C HIS A 82 -6.33 15.75 40.34
N TYR A 83 -5.48 14.88 40.90
CA TYR A 83 -4.24 14.46 40.27
C TYR A 83 -4.50 13.72 38.92
N ILE A 84 -5.43 12.76 38.90
CA ILE A 84 -5.86 12.02 37.73
C ILE A 84 -6.45 12.96 36.66
N THR A 85 -7.36 13.88 37.10
CA THR A 85 -7.97 14.86 36.18
C THR A 85 -6.90 15.77 35.57
N TYR A 86 -5.98 16.31 36.40
CA TYR A 86 -4.88 17.13 35.91
C TYR A 86 -3.96 16.38 34.96
N ARG A 87 -3.65 15.11 35.25
CA ARG A 87 -2.88 14.23 34.33
C ARG A 87 -3.60 14.03 33.02
N TYR A 88 -4.91 13.79 33.07
CA TYR A 88 -5.76 13.62 31.87
C TYR A 88 -5.82 14.92 31.06
N GLU A 89 -6.10 16.06 31.66
CA GLU A 89 -6.09 17.37 30.97
C GLU A 89 -4.72 17.68 30.35
N ARG A 90 -3.64 17.42 31.08
CA ARG A 90 -2.27 17.54 30.54
C ARG A 90 -1.98 16.56 29.42
N SER A 91 -2.58 15.39 29.42
CA SER A 91 -2.46 14.43 28.32
C SER A 91 -3.18 14.95 27.08
N ILE A 92 -4.42 15.47 27.24
CA ILE A 92 -5.18 16.09 26.14
C ILE A 92 -4.43 17.30 25.57
N VAL A 93 -3.97 18.22 26.43
CA VAL A 93 -3.21 19.42 26.00
C VAL A 93 -1.91 19.02 25.27
N ARG A 94 -1.25 17.96 25.71
CA ARG A 94 -0.03 17.45 25.03
C ARG A 94 -0.35 16.78 23.71
N GLN A 95 -1.46 16.04 23.60
CA GLN A 95 -1.91 15.45 22.34
C GLN A 95 -2.30 16.54 21.33
N ALA A 96 -3.05 17.55 21.77
CA ALA A 96 -3.37 18.72 20.95
C ALA A 96 -2.09 19.50 20.54
N ASN A 97 -1.18 19.76 21.49
CA ASN A 97 0.11 20.38 21.19
C ASN A 97 1.00 19.53 20.26
N THR A 98 0.81 18.21 20.21
CA THR A 98 1.55 17.35 19.29
C THR A 98 1.04 17.52 17.86
N THR A 99 -0.27 17.61 17.65
CA THR A 99 -0.88 17.85 16.34
C THR A 99 -0.53 19.25 15.83
N ASP A 100 -0.66 20.29 16.64
CA ASP A 100 -0.26 21.65 16.28
C ASP A 100 1.23 21.74 15.96
N LYS A 101 2.08 21.05 16.72
CA LYS A 101 3.52 20.99 16.48
C LYS A 101 3.84 20.27 15.16
N GLN A 102 3.14 19.18 14.85
CA GLN A 102 3.28 18.46 13.59
C GLN A 102 2.88 19.36 12.41
N ILE A 103 1.75 20.04 12.51
CA ILE A 103 1.28 20.97 11.46
C ILE A 103 2.27 22.14 11.31
N LEU A 104 2.73 22.76 12.38
CA LEU A 104 3.70 23.86 12.34
C LEU A 104 5.04 23.42 11.73
N SER A 105 5.53 22.22 12.09
CA SER A 105 6.77 21.69 11.50
C SER A 105 6.63 21.38 10.01
N LEU A 106 5.44 20.97 9.55
CA LEU A 106 5.14 20.84 8.12
C LEU A 106 5.19 22.19 7.40
N LEU A 107 4.56 23.22 7.99
CA LEU A 107 4.53 24.57 7.41
C LEU A 107 5.93 25.21 7.35
N ASN A 108 6.77 24.89 8.32
CA ASN A 108 8.15 25.37 8.39
C ASN A 108 9.15 24.50 7.60
N PHE A 109 8.69 23.46 6.91
CA PHE A 109 9.53 22.49 6.17
C PHE A 109 10.53 21.71 7.05
N GLU A 110 10.24 21.57 8.34
CA GLU A 110 11.11 20.93 9.33
C GLU A 110 10.72 19.47 9.64
N ASN A 111 9.60 18.98 9.10
CA ASN A 111 9.07 17.65 9.41
C ASN A 111 9.70 16.57 8.52
N GLU A 112 10.85 16.03 8.93
CA GLU A 112 11.54 14.95 8.22
C GLU A 112 10.76 13.62 8.25
N GLU A 113 9.96 13.37 9.29
CA GLU A 113 9.20 12.13 9.44
C GLU A 113 8.07 12.07 8.40
N VAL A 114 7.35 13.16 8.20
CA VAL A 114 6.30 13.25 7.17
C VAL A 114 6.89 13.26 5.76
N LYS A 115 8.03 13.90 5.55
CA LYS A 115 8.72 13.84 4.25
C LYS A 115 9.02 12.41 3.79
N GLN A 116 9.23 11.50 4.71
CA GLN A 116 9.61 10.12 4.47
C GLN A 116 8.43 9.13 4.52
N GLU A 117 7.22 9.60 4.78
CA GLU A 117 6.02 8.75 4.86
C GLU A 117 5.63 8.18 3.48
N ASN A 118 5.76 8.99 2.43
CA ASN A 118 5.46 8.56 1.06
C ASN A 118 6.53 9.09 0.09
N SER A 119 7.24 8.17 -0.58
CA SER A 119 8.34 8.47 -1.49
C SER A 119 7.93 9.25 -2.75
N ASN A 120 6.63 9.39 -3.03
CA ASN A 120 6.10 10.07 -4.22
C ASN A 120 5.36 11.38 -3.91
N LYS A 121 5.30 11.79 -2.63
CA LYS A 121 4.68 13.05 -2.20
C LYS A 121 5.75 14.06 -1.76
N ASN A 122 5.84 15.19 -2.44
CA ASN A 122 6.75 16.27 -2.04
C ASN A 122 6.06 17.26 -1.09
N PRO A 123 6.37 17.25 0.22
CA PRO A 123 5.70 18.08 1.22
C PRO A 123 6.01 19.57 1.13
N THR A 124 6.90 20.01 0.24
CA THR A 124 7.14 21.44 -0.01
C THR A 124 6.11 22.04 -0.98
N VAL A 125 5.37 21.22 -1.71
CA VAL A 125 4.33 21.67 -2.64
C VAL A 125 3.05 21.99 -1.88
N ASN A 126 2.48 23.18 -2.10
CA ASN A 126 1.32 23.68 -1.34
C ASN A 126 0.11 22.74 -1.29
N SER A 127 -0.24 22.08 -2.41
CA SER A 127 -1.34 21.11 -2.47
C SER A 127 -1.05 19.88 -1.62
N VAL A 128 0.19 19.41 -1.62
CA VAL A 128 0.65 18.27 -0.80
C VAL A 128 0.65 18.64 0.68
N GLN A 129 1.15 19.83 1.04
CA GLN A 129 1.09 20.34 2.41
C GLN A 129 -0.33 20.37 2.95
N ARG A 130 -1.28 20.85 2.13
CA ARG A 130 -2.69 20.92 2.50
C ARG A 130 -3.28 19.52 2.78
N ASP A 131 -2.94 18.54 1.98
CA ASP A 131 -3.36 17.15 2.19
C ASP A 131 -2.75 16.57 3.48
N TYR A 132 -1.47 16.78 3.73
CA TYR A 132 -0.83 16.36 4.98
C TYR A 132 -1.44 17.03 6.22
N MET A 133 -1.74 18.33 6.16
CA MET A 133 -2.42 19.03 7.26
C MET A 133 -3.80 18.43 7.54
N ALA A 134 -4.59 18.15 6.50
CA ALA A 134 -5.88 17.48 6.63
C ALA A 134 -5.72 16.07 7.22
N GLY A 135 -4.69 15.34 6.78
CA GLY A 135 -4.33 14.02 7.30
C GLY A 135 -3.98 14.04 8.79
N GLU A 136 -3.17 15.00 9.25
CA GLU A 136 -2.81 15.13 10.68
C GLU A 136 -4.04 15.44 11.55
N VAL A 137 -4.93 16.31 11.09
CA VAL A 137 -6.21 16.58 11.79
C VAL A 137 -7.08 15.31 11.83
N SER A 138 -7.18 14.58 10.72
CA SER A 138 -7.94 13.33 10.65
C SER A 138 -7.35 12.24 11.56
N LYS A 139 -6.03 12.07 11.59
CA LYS A 139 -5.32 11.15 12.52
C LYS A 139 -5.65 11.47 13.99
N ASP A 140 -5.62 12.75 14.34
CA ASP A 140 -5.94 13.20 15.69
C ASP A 140 -7.40 12.89 16.09
N ILE A 141 -8.35 13.22 15.21
CA ILE A 141 -9.77 12.88 15.39
C ILE A 141 -9.96 11.36 15.51
N THR A 142 -9.32 10.60 14.63
CA THR A 142 -9.39 9.13 14.61
C THR A 142 -8.94 8.54 15.94
N ARG A 143 -7.80 8.99 16.47
CA ARG A 143 -7.24 8.49 17.74
C ARG A 143 -8.06 8.87 18.96
N ARG A 144 -8.59 10.10 19.00
CA ARG A 144 -9.28 10.61 20.20
C ARG A 144 -10.76 10.28 20.28
N PHE A 145 -11.42 10.08 19.13
CA PHE A 145 -12.88 9.98 19.10
C PHE A 145 -13.43 8.76 18.37
N LEU A 146 -12.70 8.20 17.41
CA LEU A 146 -13.24 7.18 16.53
C LEU A 146 -12.73 5.76 16.82
N LEU A 147 -11.57 5.63 17.43
CA LEU A 147 -11.02 4.33 17.81
C LEU A 147 -11.06 4.15 19.33
N PRO A 148 -11.35 2.93 19.81
CA PRO A 148 -11.18 2.58 21.23
C PRO A 148 -9.72 2.71 21.68
N ASP A 149 -9.50 3.10 22.93
CA ASP A 149 -8.17 3.35 23.49
C ASP A 149 -7.23 2.17 23.36
N ASP A 150 -7.70 0.93 23.53
CA ASP A 150 -6.89 -0.28 23.40
C ASP A 150 -6.42 -0.54 21.96
N ILE A 151 -7.21 -0.18 20.96
CA ILE A 151 -6.82 -0.24 19.54
C ILE A 151 -5.78 0.83 19.21
N VAL A 152 -5.96 2.05 19.74
CA VAL A 152 -4.98 3.14 19.61
C VAL A 152 -3.66 2.72 20.26
N GLU A 153 -3.70 2.21 21.48
CA GLU A 153 -2.51 1.74 22.21
C GLU A 153 -1.80 0.60 21.45
N ALA A 154 -2.56 -0.38 20.94
CA ALA A 154 -2.01 -1.49 20.15
C ALA A 154 -1.33 -0.98 18.86
N HIS A 155 -1.90 0.02 18.20
CA HIS A 155 -1.31 0.66 17.02
C HIS A 155 -0.02 1.44 17.37
N GLU A 156 -0.03 2.22 18.47
CA GLU A 156 1.12 3.00 18.89
C GLU A 156 2.29 2.15 19.40
N LYS A 157 1.98 1.07 20.12
CA LYS A 157 2.97 0.07 20.57
C LYS A 157 3.50 -0.83 19.44
N GLY A 158 2.91 -0.78 18.26
CA GLY A 158 3.31 -1.59 17.12
C GLY A 158 2.92 -3.08 17.24
N LEU A 159 1.88 -3.40 18.01
CA LEU A 159 1.30 -4.76 18.05
C LEU A 159 0.55 -5.04 16.77
N ILE A 160 -0.17 -4.04 16.30
CA ILE A 160 -0.89 -4.00 15.03
C ILE A 160 -0.62 -2.66 14.34
N HIS A 161 -0.94 -2.56 13.05
CA HIS A 161 -0.97 -1.30 12.35
C HIS A 161 -2.36 -1.07 11.73
N PHE A 162 -3.02 -0.02 12.19
CA PHE A 162 -4.25 0.50 11.58
C PHE A 162 -3.84 1.41 10.44
N HIS A 163 -3.95 0.94 9.18
CA HIS A 163 -3.52 1.70 8.00
C HIS A 163 -4.39 2.92 7.77
N ASP A 164 -3.84 3.95 7.12
CA ASP A 164 -4.57 5.09 6.58
C ASP A 164 -5.52 5.76 7.60
N ALA A 165 -5.05 5.96 8.84
CA ALA A 165 -5.81 6.65 9.90
C ALA A 165 -6.09 8.12 9.55
N ASP A 166 -5.32 8.68 8.64
CA ASP A 166 -5.46 10.02 8.06
C ASP A 166 -6.68 10.18 7.14
N TYR A 167 -7.26 9.07 6.68
CA TYR A 167 -8.51 9.06 5.88
C TYR A 167 -9.69 8.42 6.60
N PHE A 168 -9.48 7.79 7.76
CA PHE A 168 -10.50 7.03 8.47
C PHE A 168 -11.67 7.87 8.97
N ALA A 169 -11.44 9.15 9.30
CA ALA A 169 -12.50 10.05 9.72
C ALA A 169 -13.58 10.26 8.64
N GLN A 170 -13.23 10.08 7.38
CA GLN A 170 -14.12 10.19 6.23
C GLN A 170 -14.73 8.82 5.86
N HIS A 171 -15.86 8.83 5.14
CA HIS A 171 -16.52 7.63 4.64
C HIS A 171 -15.86 7.17 3.32
N MET A 172 -14.58 6.85 3.35
CA MET A 172 -13.79 6.44 2.20
C MET A 172 -13.37 4.97 2.31
N HIS A 173 -13.38 4.27 1.17
CA HIS A 173 -12.82 2.94 1.04
C HIS A 173 -11.36 2.99 0.56
N ASN A 174 -10.66 1.85 0.60
CA ASN A 174 -9.26 1.76 0.23
C ASN A 174 -9.08 1.71 -1.30
N CYS A 175 -8.96 0.53 -1.88
CA CYS A 175 -8.65 0.31 -3.30
C CYS A 175 -9.88 -0.17 -4.08
N CYS A 176 -9.86 0.01 -5.40
CA CYS A 176 -10.95 -0.48 -6.25
C CYS A 176 -10.49 -0.99 -7.63
N LEU A 177 -11.36 -1.80 -8.24
CA LEU A 177 -11.33 -2.18 -9.65
C LEU A 177 -12.40 -1.39 -10.39
N VAL A 178 -11.99 -0.43 -11.20
CA VAL A 178 -12.91 0.49 -11.89
C VAL A 178 -13.60 -0.20 -13.05
N ASN A 179 -14.91 -0.12 -13.11
CA ASN A 179 -15.70 -0.61 -14.22
C ASN A 179 -15.80 0.45 -15.34
N LEU A 180 -14.70 0.66 -16.06
CA LEU A 180 -14.69 1.58 -17.19
C LEU A 180 -15.63 1.12 -18.32
N GLU A 181 -15.88 -0.17 -18.47
CA GLU A 181 -16.84 -0.68 -19.46
C GLU A 181 -18.21 -0.06 -19.22
N ASP A 182 -18.73 -0.16 -17.99
CA ASP A 182 -20.02 0.42 -17.63
C ASP A 182 -20.05 1.95 -17.82
N MET A 183 -19.02 2.64 -17.34
CA MET A 183 -18.91 4.10 -17.45
C MET A 183 -18.91 4.57 -18.92
N LEU A 184 -18.16 3.89 -19.79
CA LEU A 184 -18.00 4.28 -21.19
C LEU A 184 -19.17 3.83 -22.07
N GLN A 185 -19.79 2.67 -21.81
CA GLN A 185 -20.90 2.18 -22.62
C GLN A 185 -22.24 2.83 -22.25
N ASN A 186 -22.46 3.11 -20.96
CA ASN A 186 -23.73 3.62 -20.44
C ASN A 186 -23.67 5.11 -20.08
N GLY A 187 -22.52 5.74 -20.27
CA GLY A 187 -22.27 7.11 -19.84
C GLY A 187 -21.96 7.22 -18.34
N THR A 188 -21.40 8.34 -17.96
CA THR A 188 -21.04 8.66 -16.58
C THR A 188 -21.24 10.16 -16.31
N VAL A 189 -21.08 10.60 -15.05
CA VAL A 189 -21.14 12.03 -14.70
C VAL A 189 -19.82 12.40 -14.03
N ILE A 190 -19.18 13.45 -14.54
CA ILE A 190 -17.95 14.01 -13.99
C ILE A 190 -18.22 15.48 -13.67
N SER A 191 -18.04 15.86 -12.40
CA SER A 191 -18.29 17.25 -11.94
C SER A 191 -19.63 17.81 -12.41
N GLU A 192 -20.71 17.04 -12.22
CA GLU A 192 -22.10 17.37 -12.60
C GLU A 192 -22.38 17.42 -14.12
N VAL A 193 -21.37 17.16 -14.96
CA VAL A 193 -21.53 17.12 -16.42
C VAL A 193 -21.73 15.69 -16.90
N MET A 194 -22.83 15.48 -17.66
CA MET A 194 -23.10 14.18 -18.29
C MET A 194 -22.08 13.92 -19.40
N ILE A 195 -21.44 12.78 -19.33
CA ILE A 195 -20.50 12.27 -20.34
C ILE A 195 -21.16 11.09 -21.03
N GLU A 196 -21.51 11.27 -22.29
CA GLU A 196 -22.12 10.22 -23.12
C GLU A 196 -21.08 9.21 -23.60
N LYS A 197 -21.56 8.12 -24.18
CA LYS A 197 -20.72 7.07 -24.81
C LYS A 197 -19.75 7.68 -25.84
N PRO A 198 -18.44 7.42 -25.75
CA PRO A 198 -17.46 7.94 -26.70
C PRO A 198 -17.69 7.43 -28.13
N HIS A 199 -17.39 8.28 -29.09
CA HIS A 199 -17.49 7.97 -30.53
C HIS A 199 -16.11 7.71 -31.19
N SER A 200 -15.05 7.57 -30.39
CA SER A 200 -13.71 7.22 -30.85
C SER A 200 -12.87 6.67 -29.71
N PHE A 201 -11.78 5.98 -30.04
CA PHE A 201 -10.82 5.46 -29.09
C PHE A 201 -10.13 6.60 -28.30
N SER A 202 -9.70 7.65 -28.99
CA SER A 202 -9.04 8.79 -28.32
C SER A 202 -9.97 9.50 -27.33
N THR A 203 -11.26 9.63 -27.65
CA THR A 203 -12.25 10.19 -26.72
C THR A 203 -12.46 9.25 -25.52
N ALA A 204 -12.49 7.92 -25.74
CA ALA A 204 -12.59 6.96 -24.64
C ALA A 204 -11.38 7.03 -23.71
N CYS A 205 -10.17 7.17 -24.24
CA CYS A 205 -8.94 7.38 -23.46
C CYS A 205 -8.99 8.68 -22.61
N ASN A 206 -9.47 9.77 -23.20
CA ASN A 206 -9.62 11.05 -22.48
C ASN A 206 -10.62 10.95 -21.33
N ILE A 207 -11.79 10.36 -21.57
CA ILE A 207 -12.81 10.16 -20.53
C ILE A 207 -12.28 9.24 -19.43
N ALA A 208 -11.56 8.16 -19.79
CA ALA A 208 -10.94 7.25 -18.83
C ALA A 208 -9.98 7.99 -17.88
N THR A 209 -9.12 8.88 -18.41
CA THR A 209 -8.17 9.64 -17.56
C THR A 209 -8.85 10.64 -16.66
N GLN A 210 -9.92 11.33 -17.12
CA GLN A 210 -10.72 12.21 -16.28
C GLN A 210 -11.44 11.43 -15.17
N SER A 211 -11.99 10.26 -15.50
CA SER A 211 -12.59 9.35 -14.52
C SER A 211 -11.58 8.90 -13.48
N ILE A 212 -10.37 8.50 -13.89
CA ILE A 212 -9.27 8.13 -13.00
C ILE A 212 -8.96 9.23 -12.00
N ALA A 213 -8.86 10.49 -12.44
CA ALA A 213 -8.56 11.63 -11.57
C ALA A 213 -9.66 11.87 -10.53
N GLN A 214 -10.92 11.79 -10.95
CA GLN A 214 -12.07 11.97 -10.07
C GLN A 214 -12.22 10.83 -9.06
N ILE A 215 -12.00 9.58 -9.48
CA ILE A 215 -12.01 8.41 -8.62
C ILE A 215 -10.90 8.49 -7.59
N ALA A 216 -9.67 8.83 -8.00
CA ALA A 216 -8.53 8.99 -7.10
C ALA A 216 -8.76 10.08 -6.02
N SER A 217 -9.60 11.07 -6.30
CA SER A 217 -10.01 12.08 -5.32
C SER A 217 -11.15 11.64 -4.39
N SER A 218 -11.74 10.46 -4.63
CA SER A 218 -12.90 9.94 -3.91
C SER A 218 -12.61 8.71 -3.05
N GLN A 219 -11.36 8.23 -3.06
CA GLN A 219 -10.84 7.11 -2.28
C GLN A 219 -9.40 7.40 -1.85
N TYR A 220 -8.86 6.63 -0.90
CA TYR A 220 -7.49 6.86 -0.43
C TYR A 220 -6.45 5.86 -0.99
N GLY A 221 -6.88 4.70 -1.46
CA GLY A 221 -5.99 3.68 -2.04
C GLY A 221 -5.87 3.76 -3.55
N GLY A 222 -5.26 2.73 -4.13
CA GLY A 222 -5.05 2.60 -5.57
C GLY A 222 -6.31 2.16 -6.32
N GLN A 223 -6.36 2.51 -7.59
CA GLN A 223 -7.38 2.04 -8.52
C GLN A 223 -6.75 1.26 -9.66
N SER A 224 -7.47 0.28 -10.17
CA SER A 224 -7.02 -0.46 -11.36
C SER A 224 -8.04 -0.36 -12.48
N ILE A 225 -7.53 -0.17 -13.68
CA ILE A 225 -8.29 -0.21 -14.93
C ILE A 225 -7.74 -1.30 -15.83
N THR A 226 -8.51 -1.75 -16.80
CA THR A 226 -8.04 -2.65 -17.85
C THR A 226 -8.12 -2.00 -19.22
N LEU A 227 -7.16 -2.29 -20.09
CA LEU A 227 -7.17 -1.85 -21.49
C LEU A 227 -8.25 -2.55 -22.31
N SER A 228 -8.73 -3.72 -21.86
CA SER A 228 -9.81 -4.44 -22.51
C SER A 228 -11.11 -3.64 -22.61
N HIS A 229 -11.38 -2.76 -21.62
CA HIS A 229 -12.55 -1.87 -21.63
C HIS A 229 -12.44 -0.74 -22.67
N LEU A 230 -11.23 -0.42 -23.15
CA LEU A 230 -10.97 0.59 -24.18
C LEU A 230 -10.94 -0.01 -25.59
N ALA A 231 -10.55 -1.28 -25.70
CA ALA A 231 -10.36 -1.96 -26.99
C ALA A 231 -11.58 -1.90 -27.94
N PRO A 232 -12.85 -2.04 -27.48
CA PRO A 232 -14.02 -1.95 -28.37
C PRO A 232 -14.15 -0.60 -29.09
N PHE A 233 -13.59 0.47 -28.55
CA PHE A 233 -13.65 1.81 -29.15
C PHE A 233 -12.71 1.96 -30.35
N VAL A 234 -11.74 1.07 -30.52
CA VAL A 234 -10.90 1.01 -31.73
C VAL A 234 -11.75 0.66 -32.94
N GLN A 235 -12.68 -0.29 -32.82
CA GLN A 235 -13.61 -0.61 -33.92
C GLN A 235 -14.53 0.57 -34.27
N ILE A 236 -14.98 1.33 -33.29
CA ILE A 236 -15.78 2.54 -33.51
C ILE A 236 -14.97 3.58 -34.31
N SER A 237 -13.72 3.78 -33.96
CA SER A 237 -12.78 4.65 -34.71
C SER A 237 -12.54 4.13 -36.11
N ARG A 238 -12.33 2.81 -36.28
CA ARG A 238 -12.14 2.17 -37.60
C ARG A 238 -13.31 2.43 -38.54
N ASP A 239 -14.54 2.23 -38.05
CA ASP A 239 -15.74 2.49 -38.82
C ASP A 239 -15.95 3.96 -39.15
N LYS A 240 -15.59 4.86 -38.22
CA LYS A 240 -15.57 6.32 -38.43
C LYS A 240 -14.60 6.67 -39.56
N TYR A 241 -13.35 6.22 -39.49
CA TYR A 241 -12.33 6.53 -40.51
C TYR A 241 -12.65 5.94 -41.87
N ARG A 242 -13.26 4.77 -41.94
CA ARG A 242 -13.76 4.21 -43.24
C ARG A 242 -14.77 5.13 -43.90
N ARG A 243 -15.72 5.68 -43.13
CA ARG A 243 -16.71 6.63 -43.63
C ARG A 243 -16.07 7.95 -44.06
N GLU A 244 -15.17 8.49 -43.26
CA GLU A 244 -14.47 9.75 -43.55
C GLU A 244 -13.59 9.63 -44.80
N VAL A 245 -12.75 8.61 -44.90
CA VAL A 245 -11.88 8.36 -46.07
C VAL A 245 -12.71 8.19 -47.34
N LYS A 246 -13.81 7.41 -47.28
CA LYS A 246 -14.70 7.23 -48.42
C LYS A 246 -15.28 8.56 -48.87
N LYS A 247 -15.71 9.42 -47.95
CA LYS A 247 -16.27 10.74 -48.26
C LYS A 247 -15.19 11.67 -48.85
N GLU A 248 -14.03 11.75 -48.24
CA GLU A 248 -12.90 12.56 -48.74
C GLU A 248 -12.47 12.20 -50.14
N PHE A 249 -12.33 10.89 -50.43
CA PHE A 249 -11.96 10.42 -51.76
C PHE A 249 -13.03 10.77 -52.79
N ALA A 250 -14.30 10.66 -52.43
CA ALA A 250 -15.41 11.07 -53.32
C ALA A 250 -15.39 12.58 -53.58
N GLU A 251 -15.19 13.40 -52.56
CA GLU A 251 -15.11 14.86 -52.68
C GLU A 251 -13.90 15.33 -53.51
N LEU A 252 -12.79 14.62 -53.41
CA LEU A 252 -11.56 14.92 -54.18
C LEU A 252 -11.55 14.26 -55.57
N ASN A 253 -12.61 13.50 -55.95
CA ASN A 253 -12.66 12.71 -57.17
C ASN A 253 -11.50 11.73 -57.32
N ILE A 254 -10.98 11.15 -56.23
CA ILE A 254 -9.93 10.14 -56.24
C ILE A 254 -10.58 8.77 -56.33
N PRO A 255 -10.32 8.00 -57.41
CA PRO A 255 -10.79 6.60 -57.50
C PRO A 255 -10.13 5.77 -56.42
N ALA A 256 -10.94 5.09 -55.61
CA ALA A 256 -10.44 4.15 -54.62
C ALA A 256 -11.39 2.96 -54.45
N ASP A 257 -10.81 1.78 -54.43
CA ASP A 257 -11.51 0.55 -54.08
C ASP A 257 -11.66 0.40 -52.57
N GLY A 258 -12.43 -0.57 -52.14
CA GLY A 258 -12.67 -0.84 -50.72
C GLY A 258 -11.38 -1.17 -49.92
N ASP A 259 -10.41 -1.78 -50.59
CA ASP A 259 -9.13 -2.17 -50.02
C ASP A 259 -8.26 -0.96 -49.73
N THR A 260 -8.19 0.00 -50.63
CA THR A 260 -7.48 1.25 -50.45
C THR A 260 -8.09 2.08 -49.31
N ILE A 261 -9.44 2.16 -49.27
CA ILE A 261 -10.15 2.85 -48.18
C ILE A 261 -9.84 2.18 -46.84
N ASN A 262 -9.87 0.86 -46.73
CA ASN A 262 -9.54 0.14 -45.51
C ASN A 262 -8.09 0.35 -45.09
N LYS A 263 -7.12 0.30 -45.99
CA LYS A 263 -5.69 0.55 -45.69
C LYS A 263 -5.46 1.95 -45.11
N VAL A 264 -6.08 2.98 -45.70
CA VAL A 264 -5.97 4.35 -45.21
C VAL A 264 -6.66 4.49 -43.84
N ALA A 265 -7.81 3.89 -43.66
CA ALA A 265 -8.51 3.88 -42.36
C ALA A 265 -7.67 3.19 -41.28
N GLU A 266 -7.05 2.05 -41.55
CA GLU A 266 -6.17 1.36 -40.61
C GLU A 266 -4.90 2.16 -40.25
N MET A 267 -4.33 2.93 -41.19
CA MET A 267 -3.24 3.85 -40.89
C MET A 267 -3.69 4.92 -39.87
N ARG A 268 -4.91 5.46 -40.02
CA ARG A 268 -5.48 6.44 -39.09
C ARG A 268 -5.79 5.83 -37.72
N VAL A 269 -6.32 4.59 -37.70
CA VAL A 269 -6.56 3.83 -36.46
C VAL A 269 -5.26 3.62 -35.69
N LYS A 270 -4.18 3.21 -36.35
CA LYS A 270 -2.87 3.05 -35.71
C LYS A 270 -2.36 4.36 -35.13
N ALA A 271 -2.47 5.46 -35.87
CA ALA A 271 -2.07 6.78 -35.39
C ALA A 271 -2.92 7.21 -34.16
N GLU A 272 -4.23 6.91 -34.16
CA GLU A 272 -5.12 7.21 -33.01
C GLU A 272 -4.79 6.37 -31.79
N ILE A 273 -4.41 5.09 -31.95
CA ILE A 273 -3.94 4.25 -30.85
C ILE A 273 -2.71 4.87 -30.19
N VAL A 274 -1.72 5.32 -30.99
CA VAL A 274 -0.53 6.00 -30.48
C VAL A 274 -0.91 7.24 -29.66
N GLN A 275 -1.79 8.08 -30.17
CA GLN A 275 -2.26 9.30 -29.51
C GLN A 275 -3.04 9.02 -28.23
N GLY A 276 -3.95 8.05 -28.25
CA GLY A 276 -4.76 7.66 -27.10
C GLY A 276 -3.92 7.09 -25.95
N VAL A 277 -2.97 6.22 -26.28
CA VAL A 277 -2.03 5.66 -25.28
C VAL A 277 -1.13 6.75 -24.72
N GLN A 278 -0.62 7.65 -25.56
CA GLN A 278 0.18 8.81 -25.10
C GLN A 278 -0.64 9.68 -24.14
N MET A 279 -1.90 9.93 -24.47
CA MET A 279 -2.82 10.69 -23.61
C MET A 279 -2.97 10.04 -22.24
N ILE A 280 -3.19 8.73 -22.17
CA ILE A 280 -3.30 8.01 -20.90
C ILE A 280 -2.01 8.17 -20.09
N GLN A 281 -0.84 7.93 -20.68
CA GLN A 281 0.42 8.02 -19.95
C GLN A 281 0.69 9.44 -19.41
N TYR A 282 0.60 10.46 -20.26
CA TYR A 282 0.91 11.82 -19.85
C TYR A 282 -0.12 12.42 -18.90
N GLN A 283 -1.41 12.19 -19.12
CA GLN A 283 -2.44 12.72 -18.21
C GLN A 283 -2.36 12.09 -16.82
N VAL A 284 -2.15 10.78 -16.71
CA VAL A 284 -1.99 10.13 -15.40
C VAL A 284 -0.81 10.73 -14.61
N ILE A 285 0.29 11.06 -15.26
CA ILE A 285 1.48 11.59 -14.60
C ILE A 285 1.32 13.08 -14.24
N THR A 286 0.67 13.84 -15.10
CA THR A 286 0.54 15.30 -14.96
C THR A 286 -0.67 15.75 -14.13
N LEU A 287 -1.63 14.87 -13.88
CA LEU A 287 -2.76 15.16 -13.02
C LEU A 287 -2.34 15.14 -11.54
N MET A 288 -2.73 16.19 -10.82
CA MET A 288 -2.64 16.25 -9.37
C MET A 288 -4.03 16.03 -8.77
N THR A 289 -4.17 15.00 -7.95
CA THR A 289 -5.42 14.74 -7.23
C THR A 289 -5.50 15.51 -5.93
N THR A 290 -6.65 15.48 -5.27
CA THR A 290 -6.80 16.08 -3.93
C THR A 290 -5.89 15.46 -2.88
N ASN A 291 -5.39 14.24 -3.12
CA ASN A 291 -4.45 13.56 -2.23
C ASN A 291 -2.98 14.00 -2.43
N GLY A 292 -2.75 15.10 -3.14
CA GLY A 292 -1.44 15.72 -3.29
C GLY A 292 -0.42 14.94 -4.14
N GLN A 293 -0.88 13.99 -4.96
CA GLN A 293 -0.02 13.20 -5.84
C GLN A 293 -0.72 12.88 -7.17
N ALA A 294 0.03 12.37 -8.14
CA ALA A 294 -0.57 11.76 -9.33
C ALA A 294 -1.49 10.59 -8.94
N PRO A 295 -2.55 10.30 -9.73
CA PRO A 295 -3.43 9.18 -9.45
C PRO A 295 -2.66 7.88 -9.28
N PHE A 296 -2.87 7.20 -8.16
CA PHE A 296 -2.33 5.85 -7.93
C PHE A 296 -3.14 4.86 -8.75
N VAL A 297 -2.71 4.64 -10.00
CA VAL A 297 -3.42 3.81 -10.96
C VAL A 297 -2.56 2.65 -11.47
N THR A 298 -3.20 1.48 -11.58
CA THR A 298 -2.65 0.27 -12.19
C THR A 298 -3.41 -0.01 -13.48
N VAL A 299 -2.69 -0.28 -14.55
CA VAL A 299 -3.22 -0.66 -15.87
C VAL A 299 -3.00 -2.15 -16.08
N PHE A 300 -4.08 -2.87 -16.25
CA PHE A 300 -4.11 -4.31 -16.45
C PHE A 300 -4.13 -4.62 -17.96
N MET A 301 -3.22 -5.47 -18.38
CA MET A 301 -3.00 -5.87 -19.77
C MET A 301 -3.18 -7.38 -19.87
N TYR A 302 -4.40 -7.80 -20.20
CA TYR A 302 -4.80 -9.19 -20.25
C TYR A 302 -5.61 -9.49 -21.53
N LEU A 303 -5.07 -10.33 -22.41
CA LEU A 303 -5.68 -10.58 -23.72
C LEU A 303 -6.94 -11.43 -23.63
N ASP A 304 -6.95 -12.43 -22.74
CA ASP A 304 -8.11 -13.34 -22.57
C ASP A 304 -9.33 -12.69 -21.87
N GLU A 305 -9.25 -11.42 -21.48
CA GLU A 305 -10.44 -10.64 -21.08
C GLU A 305 -11.42 -10.38 -22.23
N VAL A 306 -10.96 -10.48 -23.48
CA VAL A 306 -11.80 -10.35 -24.67
C VAL A 306 -11.75 -11.61 -25.52
N PRO A 307 -12.87 -12.01 -26.14
CA PRO A 307 -12.91 -13.17 -27.05
C PRO A 307 -11.92 -13.02 -28.19
N GLU A 308 -11.48 -14.15 -28.76
CA GLU A 308 -10.69 -14.13 -30.00
C GLU A 308 -11.40 -13.37 -31.12
N GLY A 309 -10.61 -12.63 -31.90
CA GLY A 309 -11.08 -11.85 -33.02
C GLY A 309 -10.47 -10.43 -33.06
N GLN A 310 -11.06 -9.55 -33.83
CA GLN A 310 -10.53 -8.22 -34.09
C GLN A 310 -10.32 -7.38 -32.78
N THR A 311 -11.24 -7.51 -31.82
CA THR A 311 -11.11 -6.76 -30.55
C THR A 311 -9.89 -7.20 -29.74
N ARG A 312 -9.54 -8.51 -29.75
CA ARG A 312 -8.31 -9.02 -29.10
C ARG A 312 -7.07 -8.54 -29.83
N ASP A 313 -7.08 -8.53 -31.16
CA ASP A 313 -5.95 -7.98 -31.94
C ASP A 313 -5.79 -6.47 -31.74
N ASP A 314 -6.89 -5.74 -31.62
CA ASP A 314 -6.88 -4.31 -31.27
C ASP A 314 -6.35 -4.07 -29.83
N LEU A 315 -6.74 -4.92 -28.87
CA LEU A 315 -6.20 -4.91 -27.51
C LEU A 315 -4.69 -5.18 -27.51
N ALA A 316 -4.23 -6.15 -28.28
CA ALA A 316 -2.80 -6.45 -28.42
C ALA A 316 -2.03 -5.24 -28.99
N ALA A 317 -2.59 -4.52 -29.96
CA ALA A 317 -2.01 -3.31 -30.50
C ALA A 317 -1.94 -2.16 -29.47
N ILE A 318 -2.96 -2.01 -28.64
CA ILE A 318 -2.95 -1.02 -27.52
C ILE A 318 -1.88 -1.39 -26.49
N ILE A 319 -1.77 -2.65 -26.11
CA ILE A 319 -0.75 -3.16 -25.18
C ILE A 319 0.65 -2.94 -25.76
N GLU A 320 0.86 -3.27 -27.04
CA GLU A 320 2.14 -3.05 -27.71
C GLU A 320 2.57 -1.59 -27.64
N GLU A 321 1.65 -0.67 -27.95
CA GLU A 321 1.94 0.75 -27.92
C GLU A 321 2.18 1.26 -26.47
N MET A 322 1.43 0.74 -25.50
CA MET A 322 1.66 1.05 -24.07
C MET A 322 3.08 0.67 -23.62
N LEU A 323 3.54 -0.51 -24.03
CA LEU A 323 4.90 -0.98 -23.71
C LEU A 323 5.97 -0.18 -24.45
N ARG A 324 5.76 0.15 -25.75
CA ARG A 324 6.70 0.97 -26.54
C ARG A 324 6.91 2.36 -25.92
N GLN A 325 5.82 3.03 -25.56
CA GLN A 325 5.89 4.34 -24.93
C GLN A 325 6.47 4.27 -23.52
N ARG A 326 6.21 3.20 -22.77
CA ARG A 326 6.84 2.99 -21.46
C ARG A 326 8.36 2.75 -21.60
N ILE A 327 8.83 2.00 -22.59
CA ILE A 327 10.26 1.82 -22.88
C ILE A 327 10.93 3.17 -23.16
N GLN A 328 10.28 4.04 -23.91
CA GLN A 328 10.76 5.40 -24.12
C GLN A 328 10.85 6.19 -22.81
N GLY A 329 9.83 6.06 -21.95
CA GLY A 329 9.70 6.85 -20.72
C GLY A 329 9.09 8.23 -20.96
N VAL A 330 9.17 9.09 -19.95
CA VAL A 330 8.67 10.48 -20.02
C VAL A 330 9.79 11.47 -19.82
N LYS A 331 9.73 12.59 -20.53
CA LYS A 331 10.74 13.65 -20.38
C LYS A 331 10.49 14.43 -19.09
N ASN A 332 11.54 14.58 -18.30
CA ASN A 332 11.56 15.53 -17.20
C ASN A 332 11.77 16.98 -17.70
N GLU A 333 11.83 17.94 -16.79
CA GLU A 333 12.05 19.38 -17.10
C GLU A 333 13.36 19.69 -17.85
N LYS A 334 14.35 18.79 -17.77
CA LYS A 334 15.64 18.89 -18.48
C LYS A 334 15.65 18.16 -19.82
N GLY A 335 14.50 17.64 -20.24
CA GLY A 335 14.36 16.92 -21.51
C GLY A 335 14.90 15.49 -21.50
N VAL A 336 15.23 14.94 -20.33
CA VAL A 336 15.73 13.56 -20.19
C VAL A 336 14.56 12.60 -19.97
N TYR A 337 14.61 11.45 -20.64
CA TYR A 337 13.62 10.41 -20.47
C TYR A 337 13.87 9.61 -19.19
N ILE A 338 12.95 9.71 -18.25
CA ILE A 338 12.98 9.01 -16.95
C ILE A 338 11.85 7.97 -16.85
N THR A 339 11.95 7.09 -15.86
CA THR A 339 10.90 6.12 -15.51
C THR A 339 9.86 6.78 -14.63
N PRO A 340 8.59 6.91 -15.06
CA PRO A 340 7.52 7.43 -14.21
C PRO A 340 7.07 6.38 -13.19
N ALA A 341 6.65 6.83 -12.00
CA ALA A 341 6.10 5.94 -10.98
C ALA A 341 4.74 5.33 -11.40
N PHE A 342 3.92 6.10 -12.12
CA PHE A 342 2.58 5.72 -12.59
C PHE A 342 2.40 5.96 -14.10
N PRO A 343 1.42 5.27 -14.74
CA PRO A 343 0.65 4.14 -14.20
C PRO A 343 1.55 2.92 -13.96
N LYS A 344 1.24 2.12 -12.94
CA LYS A 344 1.79 0.79 -12.80
C LYS A 344 1.24 -0.10 -13.93
N LEU A 345 2.07 -0.91 -14.55
CA LEU A 345 1.67 -1.82 -15.62
C LEU A 345 1.74 -3.26 -15.13
N ILE A 346 0.71 -4.04 -15.42
CA ILE A 346 0.66 -5.48 -15.16
C ILE A 346 0.35 -6.21 -16.46
N TYR A 347 1.21 -7.16 -16.81
CA TYR A 347 1.08 -8.00 -17.99
C TYR A 347 0.77 -9.43 -17.56
N VAL A 348 -0.35 -9.97 -18.05
CA VAL A 348 -0.72 -11.35 -17.78
C VAL A 348 0.00 -12.29 -18.74
N LEU A 349 0.68 -13.28 -18.16
CA LEU A 349 1.30 -14.37 -18.88
C LEU A 349 0.26 -15.44 -19.17
N GLU A 350 0.03 -15.70 -20.45
CA GLU A 350 -0.99 -16.60 -20.99
C GLU A 350 -0.32 -17.66 -21.86
N GLU A 351 -1.00 -18.76 -22.13
CA GLU A 351 -0.43 -19.84 -22.95
C GLU A 351 -0.08 -19.39 -24.37
N ASP A 352 -0.89 -18.49 -24.94
CA ASP A 352 -0.71 -17.97 -26.30
C ASP A 352 0.27 -16.80 -26.42
N ASN A 353 0.87 -16.36 -25.29
CA ASN A 353 1.87 -15.30 -25.30
C ASN A 353 3.21 -15.69 -24.67
N ILE A 354 3.27 -16.73 -23.79
CA ILE A 354 4.50 -17.06 -23.04
C ILE A 354 5.40 -18.05 -23.79
N ARG A 355 4.88 -18.80 -24.73
CA ARG A 355 5.65 -19.81 -25.49
C ARG A 355 6.21 -19.20 -26.76
N GLU A 356 7.48 -19.51 -27.05
CA GLU A 356 8.10 -19.13 -28.33
C GLU A 356 7.29 -19.65 -29.51
N GLY A 357 7.03 -18.77 -30.50
CA GLY A 357 6.21 -19.07 -31.67
C GLY A 357 4.70 -18.99 -31.43
N SER A 358 4.22 -18.71 -30.23
CA SER A 358 2.80 -18.45 -30.01
C SER A 358 2.36 -17.10 -30.62
N LYS A 359 1.05 -16.92 -30.80
CA LYS A 359 0.47 -15.77 -31.52
C LYS A 359 0.97 -14.42 -31.01
N TYR A 360 1.12 -14.28 -29.70
CA TYR A 360 1.49 -13.01 -29.04
C TYR A 360 2.88 -13.04 -28.38
N TRP A 361 3.75 -13.98 -28.76
CA TRP A 361 5.11 -14.10 -28.24
C TRP A 361 5.94 -12.81 -28.37
N GLU A 362 5.81 -12.12 -29.52
CA GLU A 362 6.55 -10.87 -29.75
C GLU A 362 6.15 -9.76 -28.76
N LEU A 363 4.89 -9.78 -28.31
CA LEU A 363 4.40 -8.86 -27.28
C LEU A 363 5.06 -9.15 -25.93
N THR A 364 5.23 -10.42 -25.58
CA THR A 364 5.93 -10.84 -24.36
C THR A 364 7.41 -10.47 -24.39
N LYS A 365 8.07 -10.62 -25.53
CA LYS A 365 9.47 -10.13 -25.69
C LYS A 365 9.56 -8.61 -25.51
N LEU A 366 8.58 -7.86 -25.99
CA LEU A 366 8.51 -6.42 -25.79
C LEU A 366 8.29 -6.08 -24.30
N ALA A 367 7.43 -6.81 -23.59
CA ALA A 367 7.23 -6.68 -22.16
C ALA A 367 8.53 -6.93 -21.38
N ALA A 368 9.29 -7.98 -21.73
CA ALA A 368 10.60 -8.27 -21.15
C ALA A 368 11.60 -7.13 -21.34
N LYS A 369 11.68 -6.54 -22.54
CA LYS A 369 12.51 -5.37 -22.83
C LYS A 369 12.08 -4.15 -22.00
N CYS A 370 10.78 -3.96 -21.83
CA CYS A 370 10.23 -2.89 -21.01
C CYS A 370 10.63 -3.05 -19.53
N THR A 371 10.48 -4.23 -18.98
CA THR A 371 10.87 -4.55 -17.59
C THR A 371 12.37 -4.35 -17.39
N ALA A 372 13.21 -4.84 -18.30
CA ALA A 372 14.66 -4.68 -18.22
C ALA A 372 15.11 -3.22 -18.15
N LYS A 373 14.38 -2.31 -18.80
CA LYS A 373 14.72 -0.88 -18.88
C LYS A 373 13.98 -0.02 -17.86
N ARG A 374 12.72 -0.37 -17.53
CA ARG A 374 11.80 0.51 -16.79
C ARG A 374 11.16 -0.12 -15.56
N MET A 375 11.58 -1.31 -15.15
CA MET A 375 11.07 -2.05 -13.98
C MET A 375 9.58 -2.45 -14.06
N VAL A 376 8.92 -2.22 -15.16
CA VAL A 376 7.53 -2.60 -15.44
C VAL A 376 7.43 -3.15 -16.86
N PRO A 377 6.46 -4.00 -17.15
CA PRO A 377 5.34 -4.44 -16.31
C PRO A 377 5.73 -5.48 -15.25
N ASP A 378 4.85 -5.66 -14.26
CA ASP A 378 4.83 -6.84 -13.40
C ASP A 378 4.06 -7.95 -14.10
N TYR A 379 4.22 -9.19 -13.59
CA TYR A 379 3.69 -10.36 -14.25
C TYR A 379 2.73 -11.15 -13.37
N ILE A 380 1.54 -11.43 -13.88
CA ILE A 380 0.57 -12.37 -13.31
C ILE A 380 0.55 -13.62 -14.18
N SER A 381 0.66 -14.79 -13.57
CA SER A 381 0.44 -16.07 -14.25
C SER A 381 -1.06 -16.37 -14.30
N GLU A 382 -1.64 -16.38 -15.50
CA GLU A 382 -3.01 -16.81 -15.70
C GLU A 382 -3.24 -18.22 -15.17
N LYS A 383 -2.33 -19.15 -15.50
CA LYS A 383 -2.36 -20.55 -15.07
C LYS A 383 -2.46 -20.67 -13.55
N LYS A 384 -1.53 -20.05 -12.82
CA LYS A 384 -1.50 -20.11 -11.36
C LYS A 384 -2.64 -19.33 -10.70
N MET A 385 -3.04 -18.21 -11.29
CA MET A 385 -4.19 -17.46 -10.80
C MET A 385 -5.47 -18.28 -10.91
N LYS A 386 -5.71 -18.94 -12.03
CA LYS A 386 -6.88 -19.82 -12.24
C LYS A 386 -6.85 -21.06 -11.33
N GLU A 387 -5.67 -21.58 -10.98
CA GLU A 387 -5.53 -22.67 -9.99
C GLU A 387 -5.91 -22.21 -8.56
N LEU A 388 -5.58 -20.98 -8.19
CA LEU A 388 -5.77 -20.46 -6.81
C LEU A 388 -7.11 -19.75 -6.62
N LYS A 389 -7.64 -19.11 -7.66
CA LYS A 389 -8.91 -18.35 -7.63
C LYS A 389 -10.04 -19.15 -8.24
N VAL A 390 -10.49 -20.16 -7.52
CA VAL A 390 -11.59 -21.03 -7.95
C VAL A 390 -12.90 -20.53 -7.38
N ASP A 391 -13.93 -20.36 -8.22
CA ASP A 391 -15.26 -19.96 -7.79
C ASP A 391 -16.06 -21.14 -7.21
N LYS A 392 -17.25 -20.85 -6.68
CA LYS A 392 -18.13 -21.87 -6.06
C LYS A 392 -18.62 -22.96 -7.07
N ASN A 393 -18.46 -22.74 -8.36
CA ASN A 393 -18.82 -23.67 -9.41
C ASN A 393 -17.61 -24.52 -9.87
N GLY A 394 -16.43 -24.31 -9.28
CA GLY A 394 -15.20 -25.02 -9.62
C GLY A 394 -14.44 -24.40 -10.81
N ASN A 395 -14.82 -23.22 -11.28
CA ASN A 395 -14.15 -22.55 -12.40
C ASN A 395 -13.03 -21.64 -11.90
N GLY A 396 -11.85 -21.80 -12.46
CA GLY A 396 -10.71 -20.93 -12.21
C GLY A 396 -10.88 -19.55 -12.85
N GLN A 397 -10.53 -18.51 -12.10
CA GLN A 397 -10.68 -17.12 -12.51
C GLN A 397 -9.33 -16.39 -12.45
N CYS A 398 -9.07 -15.48 -13.40
CA CYS A 398 -7.93 -14.61 -13.38
C CYS A 398 -8.36 -13.18 -13.01
N TYR A 399 -7.88 -12.70 -11.87
CA TYR A 399 -8.25 -11.39 -11.31
C TYR A 399 -7.15 -10.36 -11.53
N PRO A 400 -7.50 -9.09 -11.85
CA PRO A 400 -6.58 -7.98 -11.69
C PRO A 400 -6.35 -7.67 -10.22
N CYS A 401 -5.18 -7.12 -9.89
CA CYS A 401 -4.96 -6.58 -8.55
C CYS A 401 -5.48 -5.12 -8.46
N MET A 402 -5.93 -4.75 -7.26
CA MET A 402 -6.22 -3.36 -6.90
C MET A 402 -4.93 -2.69 -6.42
N GLY A 403 -4.59 -1.55 -7.00
CA GLY A 403 -3.37 -0.83 -6.64
C GLY A 403 -2.11 -1.68 -6.82
N CYS A 404 -1.40 -1.96 -5.71
CA CYS A 404 -0.12 -2.69 -5.78
C CYS A 404 -0.29 -4.20 -5.98
N ARG A 405 -1.08 -4.86 -5.11
CA ARG A 405 -1.14 -6.33 -5.02
C ARG A 405 -2.37 -6.88 -4.30
N SER A 406 -3.39 -6.06 -3.99
CA SER A 406 -4.61 -6.52 -3.34
C SER A 406 -5.49 -7.25 -4.35
N PHE A 407 -5.93 -8.46 -4.02
CA PHE A 407 -6.86 -9.24 -4.85
C PHE A 407 -8.18 -9.41 -4.12
N LEU A 408 -9.26 -9.29 -4.89
CA LEU A 408 -10.58 -9.67 -4.43
C LEU A 408 -10.73 -11.19 -4.39
N THR A 409 -11.61 -11.66 -3.54
CA THR A 409 -12.07 -13.07 -3.59
C THR A 409 -13.01 -13.27 -4.76
N THR A 410 -13.20 -14.54 -5.16
CA THR A 410 -14.12 -14.88 -6.26
C THR A 410 -15.56 -14.48 -5.89
N TYR A 411 -16.24 -13.84 -6.85
CA TYR A 411 -17.61 -13.40 -6.69
C TYR A 411 -18.38 -13.59 -8.00
N LEU A 412 -19.58 -14.14 -7.89
CA LEU A 412 -20.50 -14.29 -9.03
C LEU A 412 -21.66 -13.31 -8.86
N ASP A 413 -22.01 -12.61 -9.94
CA ASP A 413 -23.14 -11.69 -9.98
C ASP A 413 -24.49 -12.41 -9.89
N GLU A 414 -25.59 -11.66 -9.95
CA GLU A 414 -26.97 -12.16 -9.90
C GLU A 414 -27.27 -13.16 -11.04
N ASN A 415 -26.53 -13.11 -12.16
CA ASN A 415 -26.66 -14.00 -13.29
C ASN A 415 -25.71 -15.21 -13.20
N GLY A 416 -24.97 -15.35 -12.12
CA GLY A 416 -23.99 -16.43 -11.92
C GLY A 416 -22.70 -16.23 -12.72
N LYS A 417 -22.43 -15.03 -13.24
CA LYS A 417 -21.20 -14.70 -13.97
C LYS A 417 -20.14 -14.12 -13.04
N PRO A 418 -18.86 -14.42 -13.26
CA PRO A 418 -17.77 -13.80 -12.52
C PRO A 418 -17.80 -12.27 -12.68
N LYS A 419 -17.72 -11.56 -11.55
CA LYS A 419 -17.62 -10.11 -11.52
C LYS A 419 -16.22 -9.71 -11.07
N TYR A 420 -15.46 -9.07 -11.93
CA TYR A 420 -14.12 -8.59 -11.64
C TYR A 420 -14.13 -7.11 -11.28
N TYR A 421 -14.64 -6.26 -12.16
CA TYR A 421 -14.67 -4.80 -12.03
C TYR A 421 -15.92 -4.30 -11.32
N GLY A 422 -15.87 -3.06 -10.85
CA GLY A 422 -16.93 -2.47 -10.04
C GLY A 422 -16.94 -3.00 -8.61
N ARG A 423 -15.79 -3.44 -8.09
CA ARG A 423 -15.61 -4.01 -6.75
C ARG A 423 -14.48 -3.31 -6.02
N PHE A 424 -14.40 -3.42 -4.69
CA PHE A 424 -13.47 -2.64 -3.88
C PHE A 424 -13.04 -3.35 -2.58
N ASN A 425 -12.00 -2.81 -1.95
CA ASN A 425 -11.52 -3.19 -0.62
C ASN A 425 -11.90 -2.12 0.40
N GLN A 426 -12.47 -2.53 1.54
CA GLN A 426 -12.95 -1.64 2.58
C GLN A 426 -11.83 -1.02 3.41
N GLY A 427 -10.71 -1.72 3.58
CA GLY A 427 -9.57 -1.27 4.36
C GLY A 427 -8.69 -2.40 4.87
N VAL A 428 -7.61 -2.03 5.55
CA VAL A 428 -6.54 -2.95 5.97
C VAL A 428 -6.15 -2.69 7.43
N VAL A 429 -5.86 -3.77 8.16
CA VAL A 429 -5.15 -3.75 9.46
C VAL A 429 -4.08 -4.85 9.41
N THR A 430 -2.86 -4.52 9.81
CA THR A 430 -1.72 -5.46 9.75
C THR A 430 -1.29 -5.91 11.14
N ILE A 431 -1.12 -7.22 11.34
CA ILE A 431 -0.54 -7.81 12.54
C ILE A 431 0.99 -7.84 12.45
N ASN A 432 1.66 -7.56 13.58
CA ASN A 432 3.11 -7.70 13.72
C ASN A 432 3.46 -9.09 14.27
N LEU A 433 3.84 -10.01 13.41
CA LEU A 433 4.18 -11.38 13.79
C LEU A 433 5.44 -11.46 14.67
N VAL A 434 6.38 -10.52 14.49
CA VAL A 434 7.60 -10.45 15.29
C VAL A 434 7.28 -10.07 16.74
N ASP A 435 6.30 -9.16 16.94
CA ASP A 435 5.83 -8.83 18.28
C ASP A 435 5.19 -10.01 18.98
N VAL A 436 4.36 -10.79 18.28
CA VAL A 436 3.78 -12.04 18.80
C VAL A 436 4.88 -12.98 19.28
N ALA A 437 5.88 -13.23 18.42
CA ALA A 437 6.99 -14.12 18.72
C ALA A 437 7.81 -13.62 19.93
N CYS A 438 8.26 -12.37 19.91
CA CYS A 438 9.09 -11.81 21.00
C CYS A 438 8.32 -11.77 22.34
N SER A 439 7.02 -11.48 22.32
CA SER A 439 6.17 -11.46 23.52
C SER A 439 5.97 -12.85 24.16
N SER A 440 6.13 -13.92 23.37
CA SER A 440 6.04 -15.30 23.85
C SER A 440 7.27 -15.78 24.62
N TYR A 441 8.42 -15.09 24.46
CA TYR A 441 9.72 -15.53 25.01
C TYR A 441 10.10 -16.96 24.61
N LYS A 442 9.80 -17.35 23.35
CA LYS A 442 10.03 -18.68 22.75
C LYS A 442 9.18 -19.81 23.36
N ASP A 443 8.19 -19.48 24.15
CA ASP A 443 7.20 -20.45 24.67
C ASP A 443 6.11 -20.63 23.60
N MET A 444 5.94 -21.86 23.09
CA MET A 444 5.03 -22.14 21.98
C MET A 444 3.55 -21.97 22.39
N ASP A 445 3.19 -22.40 23.61
CA ASP A 445 1.80 -22.28 24.10
C ASP A 445 1.42 -20.79 24.28
N LYS A 446 2.35 -20.01 24.83
CA LYS A 446 2.17 -18.55 24.93
C LYS A 446 2.13 -17.88 23.56
N PHE A 447 2.91 -18.37 22.59
CA PHE A 447 2.91 -17.84 21.23
C PHE A 447 1.50 -17.90 20.65
N TRP A 448 0.86 -19.05 20.63
CA TRP A 448 -0.48 -19.21 20.05
C TRP A 448 -1.54 -18.40 20.81
N LYS A 449 -1.45 -18.36 22.15
CA LYS A 449 -2.36 -17.55 22.96
C LYS A 449 -2.24 -16.06 22.65
N ILE A 450 -1.01 -15.52 22.60
CA ILE A 450 -0.76 -14.12 22.27
C ILE A 450 -1.18 -13.84 20.82
N PHE A 451 -0.96 -14.78 19.91
CA PHE A 451 -1.38 -14.67 18.53
C PHE A 451 -2.90 -14.47 18.44
N ASP A 452 -3.69 -15.28 19.12
CA ASP A 452 -5.14 -15.15 19.16
C ASP A 452 -5.59 -13.81 19.77
N GLU A 453 -4.93 -13.34 20.83
CA GLU A 453 -5.18 -12.02 21.43
C GLU A 453 -4.92 -10.88 20.41
N ARG A 454 -3.84 -10.96 19.62
CA ARG A 454 -3.53 -9.96 18.57
C ARG A 454 -4.49 -10.06 17.38
N LEU A 455 -4.90 -11.26 17.02
CA LEU A 455 -5.91 -11.48 15.98
C LEU A 455 -7.26 -10.87 16.37
N GLU A 456 -7.67 -10.98 17.63
CA GLU A 456 -8.91 -10.33 18.10
C GLU A 456 -8.82 -8.80 18.04
N LEU A 457 -7.66 -8.21 18.36
CA LEU A 457 -7.43 -6.77 18.16
C LEU A 457 -7.57 -6.39 16.68
N CYS A 458 -6.99 -7.18 15.77
CA CYS A 458 -7.12 -6.96 14.33
C CYS A 458 -8.57 -7.08 13.86
N ARG A 459 -9.30 -8.11 14.32
CA ARG A 459 -10.73 -8.30 14.00
C ARG A 459 -11.56 -7.08 14.39
N ARG A 460 -11.42 -6.63 15.62
CA ARG A 460 -12.13 -5.45 16.14
C ARG A 460 -11.78 -4.19 15.35
N ALA A 461 -10.50 -3.99 15.05
CA ALA A 461 -10.04 -2.84 14.25
C ALA A 461 -10.58 -2.88 12.80
N LEU A 462 -10.65 -4.05 12.17
CA LEU A 462 -11.26 -4.24 10.86
C LEU A 462 -12.77 -4.00 10.89
N MET A 463 -13.46 -4.49 11.94
CA MET A 463 -14.89 -4.23 12.13
C MET A 463 -15.20 -2.73 12.28
N LEU A 464 -14.34 -1.96 12.94
CA LEU A 464 -14.49 -0.50 13.02
C LEU A 464 -14.41 0.15 11.63
N ARG A 465 -13.55 -0.34 10.72
CA ARG A 465 -13.52 0.12 9.32
C ARG A 465 -14.81 -0.21 8.58
N HIS A 466 -15.31 -1.42 8.74
CA HIS A 466 -16.58 -1.84 8.15
C HIS A 466 -17.75 -0.99 8.65
N GLU A 467 -17.87 -0.81 9.96
CA GLU A 467 -18.93 0.00 10.56
C GLU A 467 -18.83 1.48 10.14
N ARG A 468 -17.61 1.99 9.89
CA ARG A 468 -17.42 3.37 9.37
C ARG A 468 -18.01 3.57 7.98
N LEU A 469 -18.00 2.53 7.14
CA LEU A 469 -18.57 2.57 5.79
C LEU A 469 -20.07 2.30 5.77
N LYS A 470 -20.59 1.58 6.77
CA LYS A 470 -21.99 1.24 6.86
C LYS A 470 -22.87 2.50 7.04
N GLY A 471 -24.00 2.54 6.34
CA GLY A 471 -24.89 3.70 6.32
C GLY A 471 -24.39 4.85 5.44
N THR A 472 -23.27 4.71 4.74
CA THR A 472 -22.74 5.74 3.84
C THR A 472 -23.70 5.96 2.67
N PRO A 473 -24.23 7.20 2.45
CA PRO A 473 -25.07 7.48 1.31
C PRO A 473 -24.23 7.55 0.02
N SER A 474 -24.80 7.12 -1.08
CA SER A 474 -24.18 7.16 -2.41
C SER A 474 -23.74 8.56 -2.86
N ASP A 475 -24.30 9.59 -2.24
CA ASP A 475 -24.02 11.01 -2.53
C ASP A 475 -22.62 11.46 -2.09
N VAL A 476 -21.94 10.74 -1.21
CA VAL A 476 -20.58 11.12 -0.76
C VAL A 476 -19.53 11.01 -1.85
N ALA A 477 -19.75 10.12 -2.83
CA ALA A 477 -18.88 9.93 -3.99
C ALA A 477 -19.69 9.45 -5.20
N PRO A 478 -20.44 10.35 -5.87
CA PRO A 478 -21.38 9.96 -6.94
C PRO A 478 -20.70 9.18 -8.07
N ILE A 479 -19.47 9.53 -8.44
CA ILE A 479 -18.73 8.83 -9.51
C ILE A 479 -18.53 7.34 -9.19
N LEU A 480 -18.31 7.01 -7.90
CA LEU A 480 -18.12 5.64 -7.45
C LEU A 480 -19.44 4.88 -7.38
N TRP A 481 -20.44 5.49 -6.71
CA TRP A 481 -21.61 4.76 -6.26
C TRP A 481 -22.83 4.91 -7.17
N GLN A 482 -22.94 6.03 -7.91
CA GLN A 482 -24.11 6.34 -8.74
C GLN A 482 -23.81 6.28 -10.24
N ASN A 483 -22.54 6.54 -10.65
CA ASN A 483 -22.21 6.82 -12.06
C ASN A 483 -21.33 5.75 -12.71
N GLY A 484 -21.30 4.53 -12.17
CA GLY A 484 -20.83 3.34 -12.86
C GLY A 484 -19.41 2.89 -12.51
N ALA A 485 -18.58 3.68 -11.80
CA ALA A 485 -17.24 3.25 -11.47
C ALA A 485 -17.23 1.98 -10.60
N LEU A 486 -18.10 1.90 -9.58
CA LEU A 486 -18.31 0.74 -8.74
C LEU A 486 -19.75 0.22 -8.77
N ALA A 487 -20.73 1.11 -8.81
CA ALA A 487 -22.15 0.77 -8.82
C ALA A 487 -22.99 1.85 -9.52
N ARG A 488 -24.29 1.55 -9.68
CA ARG A 488 -25.32 2.50 -10.13
C ARG A 488 -26.46 2.56 -9.12
N LEU A 489 -26.13 2.98 -7.90
CA LEU A 489 -27.10 3.20 -6.84
C LEU A 489 -27.91 4.47 -7.13
N LYS A 490 -29.11 4.51 -6.57
CA LYS A 490 -29.93 5.74 -6.62
C LYS A 490 -29.34 6.79 -5.67
N LYS A 491 -29.63 8.05 -5.94
CA LYS A 491 -29.29 9.15 -5.04
C LYS A 491 -29.90 8.93 -3.65
N GLY A 492 -29.09 9.08 -2.60
CA GLY A 492 -29.47 8.83 -1.20
C GLY A 492 -29.54 7.35 -0.79
N GLU A 493 -29.39 6.40 -1.71
CA GLU A 493 -29.27 4.97 -1.37
C GLU A 493 -27.95 4.72 -0.65
N THR A 494 -27.97 3.87 0.42
CA THR A 494 -26.73 3.51 1.12
C THR A 494 -25.95 2.42 0.39
N ILE A 495 -24.63 2.39 0.61
CA ILE A 495 -23.75 1.39 0.00
C ILE A 495 -23.75 0.03 0.72
N ASP A 496 -24.58 -0.14 1.75
CA ASP A 496 -24.55 -1.27 2.67
C ASP A 496 -24.60 -2.62 1.97
N LYS A 497 -25.43 -2.77 0.92
CA LYS A 497 -25.51 -4.02 0.16
C LYS A 497 -24.21 -4.42 -0.54
N LEU A 498 -23.27 -3.48 -0.71
CA LEU A 498 -21.97 -3.70 -1.34
C LEU A 498 -20.88 -4.09 -0.33
N LEU A 499 -21.19 -4.05 0.97
CA LEU A 499 -20.22 -4.34 2.03
C LEU A 499 -20.23 -5.82 2.45
N PHE A 500 -21.18 -6.63 2.00
CA PHE A 500 -21.40 -8.00 2.41
C PHE A 500 -21.36 -8.99 1.23
N GLY A 501 -21.36 -10.29 1.55
CA GLY A 501 -21.53 -11.36 0.58
C GLY A 501 -20.39 -11.53 -0.42
N GLY A 502 -19.22 -10.93 -0.19
CA GLY A 502 -18.07 -11.02 -1.08
C GLY A 502 -18.04 -9.97 -2.20
N TYR A 503 -19.01 -9.04 -2.28
CA TYR A 503 -18.94 -7.95 -3.25
C TYR A 503 -17.70 -7.08 -3.04
N SER A 504 -17.38 -6.76 -1.81
CA SER A 504 -16.14 -6.13 -1.37
C SER A 504 -15.40 -7.00 -0.38
N THR A 505 -14.10 -6.75 -0.21
CA THR A 505 -13.25 -7.45 0.76
C THR A 505 -12.78 -6.50 1.85
N ILE A 506 -12.38 -7.07 3.00
CA ILE A 506 -11.63 -6.36 4.04
C ILE A 506 -10.40 -7.19 4.39
N SER A 507 -9.25 -6.56 4.57
CA SER A 507 -7.98 -7.28 4.55
C SER A 507 -7.29 -7.32 5.90
N LEU A 508 -6.97 -8.55 6.36
CA LEU A 508 -6.00 -8.80 7.42
C LEU A 508 -4.61 -8.85 6.80
N GLY A 509 -3.77 -7.86 7.10
CA GLY A 509 -2.37 -7.83 6.71
C GLY A 509 -1.47 -8.51 7.74
N TYR A 510 -0.26 -8.87 7.35
CA TYR A 510 0.76 -9.44 8.24
C TYR A 510 2.17 -8.99 7.83
N ALA A 511 3.09 -8.98 8.81
CA ALA A 511 4.48 -8.55 8.61
C ALA A 511 5.44 -9.35 9.46
N GLY A 512 6.67 -9.58 8.95
CA GLY A 512 7.76 -10.15 9.71
C GLY A 512 7.67 -11.65 9.93
N LEU A 513 7.15 -12.42 8.97
CA LEU A 513 7.11 -13.88 9.09
C LEU A 513 8.52 -14.49 9.23
N CYS A 514 9.51 -13.98 8.49
CA CYS A 514 10.89 -14.44 8.56
C CYS A 514 11.48 -14.29 9.97
N GLU A 515 11.39 -13.10 10.55
CA GLU A 515 11.91 -12.80 11.88
C GLU A 515 11.11 -13.52 12.98
N CYS A 516 9.80 -13.69 12.82
CA CYS A 516 8.95 -14.46 13.70
C CYS A 516 9.43 -15.91 13.81
N VAL A 517 9.60 -16.57 12.65
CA VAL A 517 10.09 -17.96 12.59
C VAL A 517 11.50 -18.05 13.13
N ARG A 518 12.37 -17.12 12.78
CA ARG A 518 13.76 -17.09 13.27
C ARG A 518 13.84 -16.96 14.80
N TYR A 519 13.02 -16.10 15.39
CA TYR A 519 12.96 -15.96 16.84
C TYR A 519 12.51 -17.24 17.54
N MET A 520 11.44 -17.87 17.03
CA MET A 520 10.86 -19.08 17.65
C MET A 520 11.71 -20.33 17.45
N THR A 521 12.31 -20.50 16.26
CA THR A 521 13.01 -21.74 15.88
C THR A 521 14.54 -21.64 15.88
N GLY A 522 15.08 -20.42 15.87
CA GLY A 522 16.51 -20.14 15.68
C GLY A 522 16.97 -20.21 14.22
N LYS A 523 16.07 -20.44 13.25
CA LYS A 523 16.39 -20.65 11.84
C LYS A 523 15.54 -19.75 10.94
N SER A 524 16.04 -19.50 9.71
CA SER A 524 15.23 -18.86 8.67
C SER A 524 14.01 -19.73 8.31
N HIS A 525 12.92 -19.12 7.90
CA HIS A 525 11.73 -19.86 7.41
C HIS A 525 12.01 -20.64 6.10
N THR A 526 13.13 -20.37 5.44
CA THR A 526 13.64 -21.14 4.28
C THR A 526 14.26 -22.47 4.67
N ASP A 527 14.68 -22.64 5.95
CA ASP A 527 15.19 -23.92 6.43
C ASP A 527 14.07 -24.97 6.42
N PRO A 528 14.28 -26.16 5.80
CA PRO A 528 13.24 -27.19 5.70
C PRO A 528 12.63 -27.63 7.06
N SER A 529 13.38 -27.48 8.15
CA SER A 529 12.88 -27.80 9.49
C SER A 529 12.01 -26.70 10.11
N ALA A 530 12.12 -25.46 9.62
CA ALA A 530 11.39 -24.30 10.11
C ALA A 530 10.20 -23.90 9.19
N THR A 531 10.25 -24.26 7.92
CA THR A 531 9.18 -24.00 6.93
C THR A 531 7.80 -24.48 7.41
N PRO A 532 7.64 -25.70 8.02
CA PRO A 532 6.34 -26.13 8.49
C PRO A 532 5.70 -25.19 9.52
N PHE A 533 6.47 -24.62 10.43
CA PHE A 533 5.99 -23.62 11.39
C PHE A 533 5.55 -22.32 10.70
N ALA A 534 6.29 -21.86 9.68
CA ALA A 534 5.88 -20.70 8.89
C ALA A 534 4.53 -20.94 8.20
N LEU A 535 4.32 -22.12 7.61
CA LEU A 535 3.06 -22.49 6.97
C LEU A 535 1.89 -22.61 7.98
N GLU A 536 2.17 -23.14 9.19
CA GLU A 536 1.19 -23.21 10.27
C GLU A 536 0.72 -21.81 10.72
N VAL A 537 1.66 -20.87 10.88
CA VAL A 537 1.35 -19.46 11.17
C VAL A 537 0.44 -18.85 10.09
N MET A 538 0.75 -19.08 8.82
CA MET A 538 -0.06 -18.59 7.71
C MET A 538 -1.44 -19.24 7.65
N GLN A 539 -1.53 -20.53 7.92
CA GLN A 539 -2.81 -21.24 7.97
C GLN A 539 -3.69 -20.73 9.11
N HIS A 540 -3.11 -20.47 10.29
CA HIS A 540 -3.83 -19.90 11.44
C HIS A 540 -4.44 -18.53 11.12
N LEU A 541 -3.71 -17.67 10.38
CA LEU A 541 -4.23 -16.39 9.88
C LEU A 541 -5.43 -16.60 8.92
N ASN A 542 -5.34 -17.57 8.01
CA ASN A 542 -6.42 -17.88 7.08
C ASN A 542 -7.66 -18.45 7.79
N ASP A 543 -7.46 -19.32 8.77
CA ASP A 543 -8.54 -19.92 9.56
C ASP A 543 -9.31 -18.84 10.34
N ALA A 544 -8.58 -17.83 10.89
CA ALA A 544 -9.22 -16.68 11.52
C ALA A 544 -10.07 -15.88 10.53
N CYS A 545 -9.56 -15.58 9.33
CA CYS A 545 -10.34 -14.91 8.29
C CYS A 545 -11.58 -15.71 7.87
N ALA A 546 -11.44 -17.02 7.71
CA ALA A 546 -12.54 -17.92 7.34
C ALA A 546 -13.63 -17.94 8.42
N LYS A 547 -13.23 -18.01 9.70
CA LYS A 547 -14.14 -17.95 10.85
C LYS A 547 -14.91 -16.63 10.88
N TRP A 548 -14.22 -15.50 10.77
CA TRP A 548 -14.85 -14.17 10.79
C TRP A 548 -15.83 -13.98 9.63
N ARG A 549 -15.48 -14.49 8.44
CA ARG A 549 -16.37 -14.48 7.27
C ARG A 549 -17.65 -15.27 7.52
N ALA A 550 -17.54 -16.46 8.09
CA ALA A 550 -18.69 -17.30 8.41
C ALA A 550 -19.62 -16.66 9.45
N GLU A 551 -19.05 -15.96 10.44
CA GLU A 551 -19.80 -15.30 11.52
C GLU A 551 -20.52 -14.02 11.05
N THR A 552 -19.96 -13.28 10.08
CA THR A 552 -20.38 -11.90 9.75
C THR A 552 -20.92 -11.71 8.34
N ASN A 553 -20.68 -12.64 7.43
CA ASN A 553 -20.90 -12.50 5.99
C ASN A 553 -20.10 -11.33 5.37
N ILE A 554 -19.04 -10.87 6.05
CA ILE A 554 -18.07 -9.90 5.53
C ILE A 554 -16.87 -10.67 5.00
N ASP A 555 -16.36 -10.29 3.85
CA ASP A 555 -15.33 -11.08 3.18
C ASP A 555 -13.91 -10.69 3.65
N PHE A 556 -13.55 -11.20 4.83
CA PHE A 556 -12.20 -11.11 5.37
C PHE A 556 -11.22 -11.93 4.53
N SER A 557 -10.09 -11.35 4.19
CA SER A 557 -9.08 -12.00 3.35
C SER A 557 -7.66 -11.71 3.83
N LEU A 558 -6.81 -12.73 3.87
CA LEU A 558 -5.41 -12.58 4.26
C LEU A 558 -4.61 -11.91 3.15
N TYR A 559 -3.88 -10.86 3.50
CA TYR A 559 -3.22 -9.96 2.59
C TYR A 559 -1.73 -9.76 2.93
N GLY A 560 -0.84 -10.09 2.00
CA GLY A 560 0.56 -9.72 2.07
C GLY A 560 0.74 -8.21 1.86
N THR A 561 0.47 -7.43 2.89
CA THR A 561 0.36 -5.96 2.85
C THR A 561 1.61 -5.29 2.30
N PRO A 562 1.53 -4.29 1.41
CA PRO A 562 2.64 -3.39 1.13
C PRO A 562 2.90 -2.53 2.37
N LEU A 563 4.04 -2.75 3.00
CA LEU A 563 4.42 -2.07 4.23
C LEU A 563 5.43 -0.96 3.90
N GLU A 564 4.96 0.22 3.54
CA GLU A 564 5.82 1.35 3.18
C GLU A 564 6.68 1.82 4.37
N SER A 565 6.11 2.65 5.23
CA SER A 565 6.76 3.11 6.46
C SER A 565 6.55 2.16 7.65
N THR A 566 5.60 1.24 7.55
CA THR A 566 5.20 0.34 8.65
C THR A 566 6.31 -0.61 9.07
N THR A 567 7.15 -1.10 8.14
CA THR A 567 8.30 -1.95 8.48
C THR A 567 9.30 -1.23 9.38
N TYR A 568 9.56 0.04 9.13
CA TYR A 568 10.40 0.90 9.95
C TYR A 568 9.75 1.20 11.31
N LYS A 569 8.45 1.55 11.33
CA LYS A 569 7.69 1.76 12.57
C LYS A 569 7.74 0.51 13.46
N PHE A 570 7.43 -0.66 12.91
CA PHE A 570 7.45 -1.92 13.65
C PHE A 570 8.83 -2.23 14.20
N ALA A 571 9.90 -2.07 13.41
CA ALA A 571 11.27 -2.29 13.87
C ALA A 571 11.59 -1.40 15.09
N ARG A 572 11.27 -0.12 15.04
CA ARG A 572 11.48 0.80 16.16
C ARG A 572 10.67 0.44 17.39
N CYS A 573 9.42 0.04 17.24
CA CYS A 573 8.58 -0.41 18.34
C CYS A 573 9.14 -1.68 18.99
N LEU A 574 9.61 -2.64 18.18
CA LEU A 574 10.23 -3.87 18.66
C LEU A 574 11.53 -3.60 19.42
N GLN A 575 12.41 -2.77 18.89
CA GLN A 575 13.66 -2.37 19.57
C GLN A 575 13.38 -1.69 20.91
N LYS A 576 12.37 -0.81 20.96
CA LYS A 576 11.97 -0.14 22.21
C LYS A 576 11.45 -1.12 23.26
N ARG A 577 10.71 -2.16 22.84
CA ARG A 577 10.07 -3.12 23.76
C ARG A 577 10.98 -4.26 24.17
N PHE A 578 11.78 -4.79 23.26
CA PHE A 578 12.54 -6.02 23.45
C PHE A 578 14.06 -5.82 23.34
N GLY A 579 14.53 -4.62 22.99
CA GLY A 579 15.93 -4.35 22.71
C GLY A 579 16.38 -4.90 21.36
N VAL A 580 17.70 -4.97 21.17
CA VAL A 580 18.32 -5.48 19.95
C VAL A 580 18.52 -6.99 20.09
N ILE A 581 17.86 -7.76 19.22
CA ILE A 581 17.97 -9.22 19.13
C ILE A 581 18.56 -9.53 17.75
N GLU A 582 19.72 -10.17 17.72
CA GLU A 582 20.45 -10.49 16.49
C GLU A 582 19.57 -11.29 15.50
N GLY A 583 19.53 -10.82 14.26
CA GLY A 583 18.73 -11.40 13.17
C GLY A 583 17.21 -11.27 13.31
N VAL A 584 16.71 -10.52 14.31
CA VAL A 584 15.28 -10.34 14.57
C VAL A 584 14.91 -8.86 14.69
N THR A 585 15.57 -8.10 15.58
CA THR A 585 15.25 -6.67 15.82
C THR A 585 16.50 -5.78 15.65
N ASP A 586 17.58 -6.29 15.11
CA ASP A 586 18.86 -5.61 14.94
C ASP A 586 18.92 -4.62 13.78
N ARG A 587 17.87 -4.57 12.95
CA ARG A 587 17.74 -3.67 11.80
C ARG A 587 16.66 -2.62 12.00
N ASN A 588 16.73 -1.54 11.23
CA ASN A 588 15.70 -0.48 11.23
C ASN A 588 14.47 -0.84 10.36
N TYR A 589 14.33 -2.08 9.97
CA TYR A 589 13.18 -2.62 9.26
C TYR A 589 12.92 -4.06 9.69
N ILE A 590 11.72 -4.57 9.44
CA ILE A 590 11.39 -5.99 9.44
C ILE A 590 11.00 -6.43 8.05
N THR A 591 11.09 -7.71 7.77
CA THR A 591 10.75 -8.27 6.46
C THR A 591 9.27 -8.06 6.15
N ASN A 592 8.99 -7.64 4.92
CA ASN A 592 7.62 -7.48 4.45
C ASN A 592 6.94 -8.83 4.30
N SER A 593 5.73 -8.97 4.88
CA SER A 593 4.89 -10.16 4.77
C SER A 593 5.65 -11.49 4.92
N TYR A 594 5.62 -12.34 3.89
CA TYR A 594 6.25 -13.67 3.85
C TYR A 594 7.61 -13.72 3.17
N HIS A 595 8.11 -12.59 2.67
CA HIS A 595 9.32 -12.60 1.84
C HIS A 595 10.51 -13.24 2.54
N ILE A 596 11.38 -13.85 1.74
CA ILE A 596 12.71 -14.23 2.18
C ILE A 596 13.47 -12.96 2.55
N HIS A 597 14.25 -13.03 3.63
CA HIS A 597 15.01 -11.87 4.09
C HIS A 597 15.95 -11.36 2.99
N VAL A 598 16.00 -10.04 2.80
CA VAL A 598 16.71 -9.41 1.66
C VAL A 598 18.22 -9.70 1.61
N THR A 599 18.81 -10.13 2.71
CA THR A 599 20.23 -10.52 2.81
C THR A 599 20.47 -12.01 2.54
N GLU A 600 19.43 -12.81 2.38
CA GLU A 600 19.57 -14.25 2.18
C GLU A 600 19.95 -14.57 0.74
N ASN A 601 21.05 -15.27 0.56
CA ASN A 601 21.55 -15.63 -0.76
C ASN A 601 20.76 -16.80 -1.33
N ILE A 602 19.92 -16.53 -2.30
CA ILE A 602 19.06 -17.49 -3.00
C ILE A 602 18.91 -17.05 -4.45
N ASP A 603 18.86 -17.99 -5.38
CA ASP A 603 18.61 -17.64 -6.77
C ASP A 603 17.11 -17.32 -7.05
N ALA A 604 16.84 -16.69 -8.19
CA ALA A 604 15.51 -16.23 -8.55
C ALA A 604 14.48 -17.37 -8.64
N PHE A 605 14.88 -18.51 -9.18
CA PHE A 605 13.98 -19.64 -9.41
C PHE A 605 13.59 -20.32 -8.12
N ASP A 606 14.56 -20.58 -7.26
CA ASP A 606 14.35 -21.17 -5.93
C ASP A 606 13.53 -20.21 -5.04
N LYS A 607 13.84 -18.91 -5.07
CA LYS A 607 13.10 -17.90 -4.34
C LYS A 607 11.62 -17.87 -4.74
N LEU A 608 11.32 -17.78 -6.04
CA LEU A 608 9.94 -17.73 -6.52
C LEU A 608 9.20 -19.04 -6.23
N THR A 609 9.87 -20.19 -6.38
CA THR A 609 9.28 -21.49 -6.04
C THR A 609 8.99 -21.59 -4.56
N PHE A 610 9.91 -21.18 -3.68
CA PHE A 610 9.68 -21.17 -2.25
C PHE A 610 8.54 -20.24 -1.83
N GLU A 611 8.51 -19.01 -2.34
CA GLU A 611 7.51 -18.00 -1.99
C GLU A 611 6.11 -18.31 -2.55
N SER A 612 6.00 -19.15 -3.59
CA SER A 612 4.72 -19.50 -4.21
C SER A 612 3.72 -20.11 -3.24
N GLN A 613 4.19 -20.94 -2.29
CA GLN A 613 3.35 -21.57 -1.27
C GLN A 613 2.71 -20.55 -0.31
N PHE A 614 3.39 -19.43 -0.04
CA PHE A 614 2.87 -18.34 0.80
C PHE A 614 1.91 -17.43 0.04
N GLN A 615 2.10 -17.27 -1.27
CA GLN A 615 1.12 -16.60 -2.12
C GLN A 615 -0.20 -17.36 -2.17
N ALA A 616 -0.15 -18.69 -2.25
CA ALA A 616 -1.33 -19.54 -2.18
C ALA A 616 -2.11 -19.35 -0.86
N LEU A 617 -1.41 -19.09 0.23
CA LEU A 617 -1.98 -18.81 1.55
C LEU A 617 -2.32 -17.33 1.78
N SER A 618 -2.16 -16.46 0.78
CA SER A 618 -2.49 -15.02 0.86
C SER A 618 -3.54 -14.64 -0.18
N PRO A 619 -4.80 -15.15 -0.08
CA PRO A 619 -5.83 -14.97 -1.11
C PRO A 619 -6.26 -13.51 -1.29
N GLY A 620 -6.08 -12.66 -0.29
CA GLY A 620 -6.35 -11.21 -0.36
C GLY A 620 -5.30 -10.42 -1.12
N GLY A 621 -4.23 -11.07 -1.54
CA GLY A 621 -3.19 -10.49 -2.38
C GLY A 621 -1.79 -10.67 -1.84
N ALA A 622 -0.87 -10.83 -2.76
CA ALA A 622 0.54 -10.99 -2.50
C ALA A 622 1.34 -10.70 -3.79
N ILE A 623 2.60 -10.35 -3.66
CA ILE A 623 3.54 -10.22 -4.77
C ILE A 623 4.90 -10.70 -4.30
N SER A 624 5.61 -11.41 -5.17
CA SER A 624 7.02 -11.72 -4.97
C SER A 624 7.90 -10.87 -5.87
N TYR A 625 9.14 -10.69 -5.51
CA TYR A 625 10.08 -9.91 -6.32
C TYR A 625 11.40 -10.64 -6.53
N VAL A 626 12.05 -10.33 -7.63
CA VAL A 626 13.40 -10.77 -7.96
C VAL A 626 14.27 -9.54 -8.11
N GLU A 627 15.30 -9.41 -7.27
CA GLU A 627 16.29 -8.33 -7.41
C GLU A 627 17.30 -8.73 -8.47
N VAL A 628 17.38 -7.97 -9.56
CA VAL A 628 18.20 -8.30 -10.72
C VAL A 628 19.20 -7.18 -11.05
N PRO A 629 20.35 -7.53 -11.67
CA PRO A 629 21.27 -6.53 -12.21
C PRO A 629 20.66 -5.82 -13.44
N ASN A 630 21.46 -5.05 -14.16
CA ASN A 630 21.05 -4.48 -15.44
C ASN A 630 20.85 -5.59 -16.49
N MET A 631 19.60 -5.84 -16.86
CA MET A 631 19.18 -6.91 -17.75
C MET A 631 18.98 -6.48 -19.21
N GLN A 632 19.28 -5.22 -19.56
CA GLN A 632 18.98 -4.69 -20.90
C GLN A 632 19.69 -5.46 -22.03
N ASN A 633 20.83 -6.07 -21.74
CA ASN A 633 21.60 -6.88 -22.69
C ASN A 633 21.36 -8.39 -22.55
N ASN A 634 20.50 -8.82 -21.66
CA ASN A 634 20.21 -10.23 -21.42
C ASN A 634 18.70 -10.47 -21.26
N ILE A 635 17.94 -10.21 -22.33
CA ILE A 635 16.49 -10.36 -22.34
C ILE A 635 16.08 -11.84 -22.20
N GLU A 636 16.90 -12.78 -22.67
CA GLU A 636 16.64 -14.21 -22.53
C GLU A 636 16.55 -14.65 -21.05
N ALA A 637 17.38 -14.09 -20.19
CA ALA A 637 17.27 -14.38 -18.76
C ALA A 637 15.97 -13.81 -18.16
N VAL A 638 15.52 -12.63 -18.60
CA VAL A 638 14.22 -12.08 -18.21
C VAL A 638 13.07 -12.99 -18.66
N LEU A 639 13.12 -13.47 -19.91
CA LEU A 639 12.11 -14.39 -20.45
C LEU A 639 12.10 -15.73 -19.71
N ALA A 640 13.29 -16.25 -19.29
CA ALA A 640 13.38 -17.46 -18.48
C ALA A 640 12.70 -17.28 -17.11
N VAL A 641 12.89 -16.13 -16.45
CA VAL A 641 12.21 -15.82 -15.21
C VAL A 641 10.70 -15.66 -15.43
N MET A 642 10.27 -15.04 -16.53
CA MET A 642 8.84 -14.92 -16.87
C MET A 642 8.20 -16.29 -17.10
N GLN A 643 8.89 -17.21 -17.80
CA GLN A 643 8.41 -18.59 -17.96
C GLN A 643 8.27 -19.28 -16.60
N HIS A 644 9.24 -19.11 -15.71
CA HIS A 644 9.19 -19.67 -14.36
C HIS A 644 8.02 -19.09 -13.54
N ILE A 645 7.76 -17.77 -13.66
CA ILE A 645 6.59 -17.12 -13.04
C ILE A 645 5.30 -17.79 -13.54
N TYR A 646 5.15 -17.94 -14.87
CA TYR A 646 3.97 -18.56 -15.45
C TYR A 646 3.70 -19.97 -14.88
N ASP A 647 4.75 -20.75 -14.71
CA ASP A 647 4.64 -22.15 -14.29
C ASP A 647 4.48 -22.34 -12.78
N ASN A 648 5.00 -21.43 -11.94
CA ASN A 648 5.19 -21.71 -10.52
C ASN A 648 4.56 -20.73 -9.56
N ILE A 649 4.40 -19.45 -9.91
CA ILE A 649 3.95 -18.43 -8.95
C ILE A 649 2.89 -17.51 -9.55
N MET A 650 1.93 -17.10 -8.75
CA MET A 650 0.78 -16.32 -9.19
C MET A 650 1.16 -14.91 -9.66
N TYR A 651 2.01 -14.20 -8.91
CA TYR A 651 2.31 -12.79 -9.18
C TYR A 651 3.73 -12.42 -8.74
N ALA A 652 4.53 -11.89 -9.66
CA ALA A 652 5.88 -11.45 -9.37
C ALA A 652 6.31 -10.21 -10.15
N GLU A 653 7.31 -9.49 -9.60
CA GLU A 653 7.98 -8.36 -10.22
C GLU A 653 9.49 -8.56 -10.30
N LEU A 654 10.14 -7.90 -11.28
CA LEU A 654 11.59 -7.86 -11.41
C LEU A 654 12.08 -6.45 -11.03
N ASN A 655 12.95 -6.38 -10.03
CA ASN A 655 13.52 -5.14 -9.54
C ASN A 655 14.83 -4.85 -10.27
N THR A 656 14.77 -4.07 -11.33
CA THR A 656 15.96 -3.47 -11.97
C THR A 656 16.25 -2.10 -11.35
N LYS A 657 17.22 -1.37 -11.86
CA LYS A 657 17.59 -0.03 -11.39
C LYS A 657 17.49 0.96 -12.54
N SER A 658 16.84 2.10 -12.31
CA SER A 658 16.64 3.16 -13.30
C SER A 658 16.74 4.52 -12.61
N ASP A 659 17.98 4.96 -12.33
CA ASP A 659 18.25 6.20 -11.61
C ASP A 659 18.86 7.26 -12.52
N TYR A 660 18.67 8.53 -12.14
CA TYR A 660 19.20 9.66 -12.86
C TYR A 660 19.59 10.81 -11.93
N CYS A 661 20.77 11.38 -12.14
CA CYS A 661 21.21 12.60 -11.45
C CYS A 661 20.99 13.82 -12.34
N GLN A 662 20.08 14.71 -11.93
CA GLN A 662 19.77 15.92 -12.68
C GLN A 662 20.93 16.93 -12.72
N LYS A 663 21.85 16.88 -11.73
CA LYS A 663 22.97 17.81 -11.63
C LYS A 663 24.05 17.56 -12.68
N CYS A 664 24.38 16.29 -12.94
CA CYS A 664 25.49 15.95 -13.85
C CYS A 664 25.07 15.09 -15.05
N GLY A 665 23.79 14.71 -15.17
CA GLY A 665 23.29 13.88 -16.27
C GLY A 665 23.65 12.39 -16.13
N PHE A 666 24.13 11.92 -14.98
CA PHE A 666 24.44 10.51 -14.78
C PHE A 666 23.17 9.66 -14.88
N ASP A 667 23.18 8.68 -15.77
CA ASP A 667 22.14 7.67 -15.96
C ASP A 667 22.72 6.30 -15.53
N GLY A 668 22.26 5.78 -14.41
CA GLY A 668 22.80 4.55 -13.82
C GLY A 668 22.45 4.44 -12.34
N GLU A 669 23.05 3.51 -11.62
CA GLU A 669 22.74 3.27 -10.22
C GLU A 669 23.31 4.35 -9.28
N ILE A 670 22.42 5.09 -8.62
CA ILE A 670 22.75 5.98 -7.49
C ILE A 670 23.05 5.11 -6.27
N LYS A 671 24.12 5.45 -5.55
CA LYS A 671 24.61 4.65 -4.41
C LYS A 671 24.02 5.13 -3.08
N ILE A 672 23.95 4.22 -2.12
CA ILE A 672 23.64 4.53 -0.72
C ILE A 672 24.93 4.53 0.06
N VAL A 673 25.28 5.66 0.64
CA VAL A 673 26.49 5.85 1.46
C VAL A 673 26.11 6.19 2.90
N GLU A 674 27.04 5.99 3.83
CA GLU A 674 26.87 6.38 5.23
C GLU A 674 27.49 7.76 5.48
N ASP A 675 26.75 8.64 6.15
CA ASP A 675 27.14 10.00 6.51
C ASP A 675 26.63 10.30 7.92
N ASP A 676 27.54 10.49 8.86
CA ASP A 676 27.24 10.73 10.30
C ASP A 676 26.19 9.76 10.90
N GLY A 677 26.31 8.46 10.59
CA GLY A 677 25.41 7.43 11.09
C GLY A 677 24.03 7.41 10.42
N LYS A 678 23.86 8.15 9.32
CA LYS A 678 22.65 8.13 8.48
C LYS A 678 22.97 7.60 7.08
N LEU A 679 22.03 6.88 6.49
CA LEU A 679 22.13 6.45 5.11
C LEU A 679 21.59 7.55 4.18
N VAL A 680 22.41 7.95 3.21
CA VAL A 680 22.07 8.99 2.22
C VAL A 680 22.32 8.50 0.80
N TRP A 681 21.55 9.00 -0.15
CA TRP A 681 21.72 8.72 -1.56
C TRP A 681 22.78 9.66 -2.14
N GLU A 682 23.72 9.11 -2.90
CA GLU A 682 24.82 9.87 -3.50
C GLU A 682 25.07 9.47 -4.95
N CYS A 683 25.15 10.47 -5.81
CA CYS A 683 25.53 10.23 -7.19
C CYS A 683 27.02 9.83 -7.29
N PRO A 684 27.35 8.66 -7.86
CA PRO A 684 28.73 8.20 -7.93
C PRO A 684 29.61 9.04 -8.87
N ASN A 685 28.99 9.83 -9.76
CA ASN A 685 29.73 10.67 -10.73
C ASN A 685 30.07 12.06 -10.19
N CYS A 686 29.18 12.70 -9.42
CA CYS A 686 29.38 14.10 -8.99
C CYS A 686 29.20 14.33 -7.48
N GLY A 687 28.96 13.30 -6.68
CA GLY A 687 28.76 13.40 -5.24
C GLY A 687 27.48 14.15 -4.84
N ASN A 688 26.53 14.35 -5.75
CA ASN A 688 25.26 15.01 -5.44
C ASN A 688 24.45 14.17 -4.45
N ARG A 689 23.93 14.80 -3.38
CA ARG A 689 23.10 14.17 -2.33
C ARG A 689 21.73 14.85 -2.17
N ASP A 690 21.44 15.87 -2.95
CA ASP A 690 20.16 16.57 -2.91
C ASP A 690 19.05 15.70 -3.53
N GLN A 691 18.14 15.24 -2.67
CA GLN A 691 17.01 14.38 -3.07
C GLN A 691 16.08 15.03 -4.10
N ASN A 692 16.02 16.36 -4.17
CA ASN A 692 15.19 17.05 -5.16
C ASN A 692 15.80 16.99 -6.57
N THR A 693 17.10 16.71 -6.68
CA THR A 693 17.87 16.62 -7.93
C THR A 693 18.37 15.20 -8.24
N LEU A 694 18.08 14.24 -7.36
CA LEU A 694 18.29 12.81 -7.58
C LEU A 694 16.96 12.13 -7.89
N ASN A 695 16.85 11.52 -9.05
CA ASN A 695 15.73 10.64 -9.38
C ASN A 695 16.17 9.20 -9.13
N VAL A 696 15.75 8.64 -8.00
CA VAL A 696 16.12 7.28 -7.57
C VAL A 696 14.90 6.39 -7.65
N ALA A 697 14.73 5.70 -8.75
CA ALA A 697 13.63 4.78 -8.93
C ALA A 697 13.94 3.41 -8.29
N ARG A 698 13.17 3.01 -7.29
CA ARG A 698 13.26 1.68 -6.63
C ARG A 698 11.88 1.08 -6.43
N ARG A 699 11.84 -0.22 -6.61
CA ARG A 699 10.62 -0.99 -6.29
C ARG A 699 10.52 -1.20 -4.79
N THR A 700 9.34 -0.94 -4.25
CA THR A 700 9.01 -1.19 -2.86
C THR A 700 7.69 -1.93 -2.78
N CYS A 701 7.76 -3.25 -2.83
CA CYS A 701 6.59 -4.08 -2.59
C CYS A 701 5.40 -3.78 -3.52
N GLY A 702 5.66 -3.68 -4.83
CA GLY A 702 4.62 -3.58 -5.84
C GLY A 702 4.41 -2.19 -6.45
N TYR A 703 5.16 -1.17 -6.04
CA TYR A 703 5.14 0.15 -6.70
C TYR A 703 6.55 0.76 -6.77
N ILE A 704 6.71 1.81 -7.56
CA ILE A 704 7.97 2.53 -7.73
C ILE A 704 7.94 3.79 -6.87
N GLY A 705 8.89 3.90 -5.93
CA GLY A 705 9.19 5.12 -5.23
C GLY A 705 10.34 5.87 -5.90
N THR A 706 10.34 7.21 -5.88
CA THR A 706 11.26 8.00 -6.70
C THR A 706 12.07 9.07 -5.96
N GLN A 707 11.69 9.49 -4.76
CA GLN A 707 12.34 10.64 -4.12
C GLN A 707 12.64 10.49 -2.63
N PHE A 708 11.64 10.23 -1.80
CA PHE A 708 11.77 10.32 -0.34
C PHE A 708 11.73 8.93 0.31
N TRP A 709 12.77 8.59 1.07
CA TRP A 709 12.97 7.27 1.65
C TRP A 709 13.28 7.39 3.14
N ASN A 710 12.55 6.65 4.00
CA ASN A 710 12.92 6.54 5.40
C ASN A 710 14.18 5.69 5.60
N GLN A 711 14.86 5.83 6.76
CA GLN A 711 16.12 5.15 7.04
C GLN A 711 15.98 3.62 7.02
N GLY A 712 14.86 3.08 7.49
CA GLY A 712 14.62 1.64 7.45
C GLY A 712 14.51 1.11 6.02
N ARG A 713 13.76 1.80 5.15
CA ARG A 713 13.64 1.42 3.74
C ARG A 713 14.96 1.61 2.99
N THR A 714 15.70 2.67 3.29
CA THR A 714 17.03 2.90 2.69
C THR A 714 18.01 1.79 3.09
N GLN A 715 17.99 1.35 4.35
CA GLN A 715 18.79 0.23 4.81
C GLN A 715 18.39 -1.08 4.11
N GLU A 716 17.11 -1.39 4.05
CA GLU A 716 16.60 -2.58 3.37
C GLU A 716 17.06 -2.62 1.89
N ILE A 717 16.94 -1.52 1.16
CA ILE A 717 17.38 -1.43 -0.24
C ILE A 717 18.89 -1.62 -0.37
N LYS A 718 19.67 -1.04 0.55
CA LYS A 718 21.14 -1.20 0.58
C LYS A 718 21.57 -2.65 0.79
N GLU A 719 20.84 -3.39 1.61
CA GLU A 719 21.16 -4.77 2.01
C GLU A 719 20.65 -5.83 1.03
N ARG A 720 19.86 -5.47 0.02
CA ARG A 720 19.33 -6.42 -0.95
C ARG A 720 20.43 -7.13 -1.73
N VAL A 721 20.39 -8.45 -1.73
CA VAL A 721 21.24 -9.28 -2.59
C VAL A 721 20.60 -9.49 -3.95
N LEU A 722 21.43 -9.69 -4.99
CA LEU A 722 20.96 -10.04 -6.33
C LEU A 722 20.57 -11.52 -6.37
N HIS A 723 19.53 -11.83 -7.14
CA HIS A 723 19.00 -13.18 -7.31
C HIS A 723 19.37 -13.80 -8.68
N LEU A 724 19.95 -13.01 -9.61
CA LEU A 724 20.45 -13.44 -10.91
C LEU A 724 21.89 -13.02 -11.12
#